data_d4d2e0e459ad4ab56e75a3e462ece4f8
#
_entry.id   d4d2e0e459ad4ab56e75a3e462ece4f8
#
_cell.length_a   1.000
_cell.length_b   1.000
_cell.length_c   1.000
_cell.angle_alpha   90.00
_cell.angle_beta   90.00
_cell.angle_gamma   90.00
#
_symmetry.space_group_name_H-M   'P 1'
#
loop_
_entity.id
_entity.type
_entity.pdbx_description
1 polymer ?
#
loop_
_entity_poly.entity_id
_entity_poly.type
_entity_poly.pdbx_seq_one_letter_code
_entity_poly.pdbx_strand_id
1 'polypeptide(L)'
;MKKQKKLSKSVVVLLLTLILGILLIFTFIRKINFGLDLKGGFEVLYLVEGLQGEKLTDEDIKGAYKSIRNRIDTLGVSEPEIIIEGEKIRVKLPGVQDENEARERLTTPAVLTFRNTSDEEVMNASVLSSPGASLDYDRQTGKPVVALKIKDNDTFYRVTKAISESSDQLITIWLDYEEGDSYKTANCGETSTKCISSATVKEGFSGNVVIQGNFSEEDAEELVDLINSGSLRVKLTEISTKTVDASYGSNTLKLIAVAGLITLLIISIIMVFFYNLSGFISVVSLILYIGLVFMFYSLIDGVLTLTGIAALILGIGMAVDGAIITLEKIKEEIASGKSLKNAYVDGNKRSLISLVDANLTTFIAAIVLFIFGESSVKGFATMLMLTIIVTGISMVLVNRYLLSSFIYTNIFDEKEKILLGKIKKSKVRNNLKMSKYNIILVVLIIITGIIMLFTKGINLGVDFKGGSAITLKSEEKINVNNVKELLNKYTINEETKINDKEYYLKISETLSSDEIKDVKSSLEKLNLDADISSISNLVKKDLTVNAIKSLLIAGIAILIYIAFRFASTYALSSIIGVLSDVIVTVSLFIILKIEINFIFIAGILTIIGYSVNNTIVVFDMIRDKMKSVKNITEEKIKEVVNLSTSITLRRNLLASITTLTAVIVLLLMNTKGVKEFNLTILFGLTFGTFSSLFIAPYIWQKLEIHKLKHPKKEKKEDNGPEEKLIKGINA
;
A
#
# COMPACT_ATOMS: atom_id res chain seq x y z
N MET A 1 -4.52 -17.68 49.38
CA MET A 1 -4.49 -18.78 48.40
C MET A 1 -5.31 -18.53 47.12
N LYS A 2 -6.65 -18.24 47.12
CA LYS A 2 -7.46 -18.04 45.88
C LYS A 2 -6.94 -16.87 44.99
N LYS A 3 -6.54 -15.72 45.57
CA LYS A 3 -6.02 -14.56 44.80
C LYS A 3 -4.68 -14.89 44.12
N GLN A 4 -3.76 -15.57 44.80
CA GLN A 4 -2.46 -16.00 44.26
C GLN A 4 -2.62 -17.03 43.12
N LYS A 5 -3.54 -17.99 43.25
CA LYS A 5 -3.83 -18.98 42.21
C LYS A 5 -4.42 -18.33 40.94
N LYS A 6 -5.24 -17.25 41.09
CA LYS A 6 -5.74 -16.47 39.94
C LYS A 6 -4.59 -15.67 39.28
N LEU A 7 -3.70 -15.06 40.06
CA LEU A 7 -2.55 -14.34 39.52
C LEU A 7 -1.61 -15.28 38.73
N SER A 8 -1.32 -16.46 39.28
CA SER A 8 -0.52 -17.48 38.58
C SER A 8 -1.13 -17.85 37.23
N LYS A 9 -2.45 -18.05 37.15
CA LYS A 9 -3.15 -18.29 35.89
C LYS A 9 -3.02 -17.14 34.90
N SER A 10 -3.17 -15.89 35.36
CA SER A 10 -2.99 -14.70 34.48
C SER A 10 -1.57 -14.59 33.94
N VAL A 11 -0.56 -14.89 34.76
CA VAL A 11 0.84 -14.89 34.35
C VAL A 11 1.08 -16.01 33.32
N VAL A 12 0.53 -17.21 33.51
CA VAL A 12 0.67 -18.32 32.55
C VAL A 12 0.03 -17.95 31.22
N VAL A 13 -1.16 -17.34 31.21
CA VAL A 13 -1.81 -16.88 29.95
C VAL A 13 -0.94 -15.81 29.26
N LEU A 14 -0.38 -14.87 30.01
CA LEU A 14 0.51 -13.85 29.46
C LEU A 14 1.76 -14.47 28.81
N LEU A 15 2.41 -15.43 29.49
CA LEU A 15 3.59 -16.15 28.96
C LEU A 15 3.22 -16.97 27.72
N LEU A 16 2.08 -17.65 27.72
CA LEU A 16 1.60 -18.39 26.52
C LEU A 16 1.36 -17.44 25.35
N THR A 17 0.79 -16.26 25.60
CA THR A 17 0.59 -15.25 24.55
C THR A 17 1.93 -14.75 24.00
N LEU A 18 2.92 -14.53 24.87
CA LEU A 18 4.27 -14.13 24.45
C LEU A 18 4.94 -15.21 23.60
N ILE A 19 4.90 -16.46 24.06
CA ILE A 19 5.47 -17.61 23.35
C ILE A 19 4.79 -17.78 21.97
N LEU A 20 3.45 -17.66 21.93
CA LEU A 20 2.70 -17.73 20.68
C LEU A 20 3.13 -16.64 19.70
N GLY A 21 3.25 -15.39 20.18
CA GLY A 21 3.68 -14.26 19.34
C GLY A 21 5.08 -14.50 18.74
N ILE A 22 6.03 -14.93 19.57
CA ILE A 22 7.39 -15.26 19.13
C ILE A 22 7.38 -16.42 18.14
N LEU A 23 6.65 -17.49 18.41
CA LEU A 23 6.53 -18.64 17.53
C LEU A 23 5.98 -18.24 16.14
N LEU A 24 4.93 -17.43 16.10
CA LEU A 24 4.35 -16.92 14.85
C LEU A 24 5.37 -16.11 14.06
N ILE A 25 6.13 -15.22 14.71
CA ILE A 25 7.18 -14.44 14.03
C ILE A 25 8.18 -15.37 13.35
N PHE A 26 8.77 -16.33 14.11
CA PHE A 26 9.79 -17.23 13.56
C PHE A 26 9.27 -18.17 12.47
N THR A 27 8.00 -18.59 12.56
CA THR A 27 7.40 -19.51 11.59
C THR A 27 7.10 -18.81 10.28
N PHE A 28 6.52 -17.60 10.32
CA PHE A 28 5.96 -16.95 9.14
C PHE A 28 6.92 -15.95 8.49
N ILE A 29 7.90 -15.36 9.20
CA ILE A 29 8.88 -14.45 8.60
C ILE A 29 9.68 -15.10 7.47
N ARG A 30 9.91 -16.42 7.55
CA ARG A 30 10.66 -17.20 6.53
C ARG A 30 9.81 -17.51 5.30
N LYS A 31 8.49 -17.35 5.38
CA LYS A 31 7.54 -17.63 4.30
C LYS A 31 7.10 -16.36 3.56
N ILE A 32 7.65 -15.21 3.93
CA ILE A 32 7.29 -13.93 3.31
C ILE A 32 8.07 -13.75 2.03
N ASN A 33 7.35 -13.48 0.95
CA ASN A 33 7.90 -13.09 -0.32
C ASN A 33 8.37 -11.64 -0.27
N PHE A 34 9.62 -11.39 -0.69
CA PHE A 34 10.19 -10.04 -0.72
C PHE A 34 10.07 -9.46 -2.12
N GLY A 35 9.62 -8.21 -2.20
CA GLY A 35 9.50 -7.48 -3.45
C GLY A 35 10.84 -7.04 -4.04
N LEU A 36 10.76 -6.51 -5.24
CA LEU A 36 11.88 -6.02 -6.03
C LEU A 36 12.79 -5.06 -5.25
N ASP A 37 12.20 -4.16 -4.47
CA ASP A 37 12.93 -3.16 -3.66
C ASP A 37 13.88 -3.79 -2.61
N LEU A 38 13.69 -5.08 -2.30
CA LEU A 38 14.42 -5.81 -1.25
C LEU A 38 15.24 -6.98 -1.78
N LYS A 39 14.85 -7.60 -2.90
CA LYS A 39 15.60 -8.69 -3.56
C LYS A 39 16.51 -8.16 -4.68
N GLY A 40 16.27 -6.95 -5.17
CA GLY A 40 16.84 -6.47 -6.43
C GLY A 40 16.13 -7.08 -7.64
N GLY A 41 16.55 -6.70 -8.84
CA GLY A 41 15.97 -7.14 -10.10
C GLY A 41 15.34 -5.99 -10.88
N PHE A 42 14.40 -6.26 -11.79
CA PHE A 42 13.77 -5.21 -12.57
C PHE A 42 12.25 -5.33 -12.66
N GLU A 43 11.61 -4.18 -12.86
CA GLU A 43 10.20 -4.01 -13.16
C GLU A 43 10.05 -3.32 -14.50
N VAL A 44 9.17 -3.83 -15.35
CA VAL A 44 8.82 -3.21 -16.61
C VAL A 44 7.31 -3.15 -16.78
N LEU A 45 6.83 -2.05 -17.34
CA LEU A 45 5.42 -1.87 -17.70
C LEU A 45 5.32 -1.80 -19.22
N TYR A 46 4.66 -2.78 -19.80
CA TYR A 46 4.37 -2.83 -21.22
C TYR A 46 2.99 -2.26 -21.52
N LEU A 47 2.89 -1.46 -22.57
CA LEU A 47 1.61 -1.15 -23.23
C LEU A 47 1.39 -2.21 -24.29
N VAL A 48 0.20 -2.81 -24.28
CA VAL A 48 -0.22 -3.75 -25.31
C VAL A 48 -0.91 -2.97 -26.42
N GLU A 49 -0.43 -3.05 -27.64
CA GLU A 49 -0.97 -2.36 -28.80
C GLU A 49 -1.33 -3.37 -29.89
N GLY A 50 -2.49 -3.20 -30.52
CA GLY A 50 -2.85 -4.01 -31.68
C GLY A 50 -1.95 -3.71 -32.89
N LEU A 51 -1.53 -4.73 -33.65
CA LEU A 51 -0.77 -4.52 -34.88
C LEU A 51 -1.68 -3.84 -35.91
N GLN A 52 -1.11 -2.91 -36.69
CA GLN A 52 -1.79 -2.14 -37.75
C GLN A 52 -3.01 -1.32 -37.27
N GLY A 53 -3.10 -0.98 -35.97
CA GLY A 53 -4.19 -0.16 -35.42
C GLY A 53 -5.49 -0.93 -35.18
N GLU A 54 -5.45 -2.25 -35.14
CA GLU A 54 -6.59 -3.08 -34.73
C GLU A 54 -6.96 -2.80 -33.28
N LYS A 55 -8.27 -2.81 -32.98
CA LYS A 55 -8.77 -2.57 -31.63
C LYS A 55 -8.49 -3.80 -30.76
N LEU A 56 -7.81 -3.59 -29.63
CA LEU A 56 -7.54 -4.63 -28.66
C LEU A 56 -8.82 -5.22 -28.06
N THR A 57 -8.81 -6.52 -27.86
CA THR A 57 -9.81 -7.26 -27.10
C THR A 57 -9.23 -7.70 -25.74
N ASP A 58 -10.10 -8.04 -24.80
CA ASP A 58 -9.67 -8.62 -23.52
C ASP A 58 -8.94 -9.96 -23.72
N GLU A 59 -9.23 -10.69 -24.80
CA GLU A 59 -8.57 -11.93 -25.16
C GLU A 59 -7.13 -11.70 -25.64
N ASP A 60 -6.89 -10.62 -26.39
CA ASP A 60 -5.53 -10.23 -26.81
C ASP A 60 -4.64 -9.90 -25.61
N ILE A 61 -5.19 -9.19 -24.62
CA ILE A 61 -4.46 -8.83 -23.40
C ILE A 61 -4.16 -10.07 -22.54
N LYS A 62 -5.13 -10.99 -22.40
CA LYS A 62 -4.92 -12.25 -21.68
C LYS A 62 -3.90 -13.13 -22.40
N GLY A 63 -3.93 -13.18 -23.71
CA GLY A 63 -2.95 -13.91 -24.50
C GLY A 63 -1.54 -13.33 -24.36
N ALA A 64 -1.39 -12.00 -24.41
CA ALA A 64 -0.12 -11.33 -24.14
C ALA A 64 0.40 -11.66 -22.72
N TYR A 65 -0.47 -11.64 -21.72
CA TYR A 65 -0.14 -12.04 -20.35
C TYR A 65 0.38 -13.48 -20.29
N LYS A 66 -0.29 -14.44 -20.92
CA LYS A 66 0.12 -15.85 -20.93
C LYS A 66 1.45 -16.04 -21.67
N SER A 67 1.62 -15.35 -22.81
CA SER A 67 2.89 -15.35 -23.55
C SER A 67 4.06 -14.85 -22.70
N ILE A 68 3.88 -13.73 -21.97
CA ILE A 68 4.88 -13.20 -21.06
C ILE A 68 5.17 -14.20 -19.94
N ARG A 69 4.14 -14.80 -19.34
CA ARG A 69 4.28 -15.77 -18.26
C ARG A 69 5.10 -16.99 -18.68
N ASN A 70 4.77 -17.60 -19.79
CA ASN A 70 5.49 -18.77 -20.31
C ASN A 70 6.99 -18.48 -20.52
N ARG A 71 7.33 -17.27 -21.00
CA ARG A 71 8.72 -16.86 -21.19
C ARG A 71 9.46 -16.65 -19.89
N ILE A 72 8.77 -16.11 -18.88
CA ILE A 72 9.36 -15.92 -17.53
C ILE A 72 9.61 -17.29 -16.87
N ASP A 73 8.71 -18.24 -17.05
CA ASP A 73 8.86 -19.60 -16.50
C ASP A 73 10.09 -20.29 -17.11
N THR A 74 10.39 -20.05 -18.40
CA THR A 74 11.64 -20.57 -19.05
C THR A 74 12.90 -19.85 -18.58
N LEU A 75 12.81 -18.64 -18.03
CA LEU A 75 13.95 -17.91 -17.43
C LEU A 75 14.36 -18.43 -16.05
N GLY A 76 13.55 -19.32 -15.46
CA GLY A 76 13.81 -19.86 -14.12
C GLY A 76 13.80 -18.83 -13.00
N VAL A 77 13.10 -17.69 -13.19
CA VAL A 77 13.00 -16.62 -12.19
C VAL A 77 12.11 -17.08 -11.04
N SER A 78 12.62 -16.98 -9.83
CA SER A 78 11.84 -17.28 -8.63
C SER A 78 10.83 -16.18 -8.35
N GLU A 79 9.53 -16.53 -8.26
CA GLU A 79 8.45 -15.66 -7.83
C GLU A 79 8.23 -14.40 -8.71
N PRO A 80 8.06 -14.54 -10.04
CA PRO A 80 7.72 -13.41 -10.90
C PRO A 80 6.32 -12.89 -10.57
N GLU A 81 6.13 -11.58 -10.60
CA GLU A 81 4.82 -10.96 -10.44
C GLU A 81 4.39 -10.33 -11.77
N ILE A 82 3.28 -10.82 -12.35
CA ILE A 82 2.74 -10.31 -13.60
C ILE A 82 1.31 -9.83 -13.34
N ILE A 83 1.06 -8.55 -13.62
CA ILE A 83 -0.22 -7.90 -13.32
C ILE A 83 -0.78 -7.26 -14.58
N ILE A 84 -2.06 -7.54 -14.90
CA ILE A 84 -2.79 -6.83 -15.95
C ILE A 84 -3.37 -5.55 -15.38
N GLU A 85 -3.07 -4.40 -15.98
CA GLU A 85 -3.53 -3.06 -15.60
C GLU A 85 -4.25 -2.39 -16.79
N GLY A 86 -5.48 -2.86 -17.10
CA GLY A 86 -6.21 -2.43 -18.30
C GLY A 86 -5.49 -2.92 -19.58
N GLU A 87 -5.11 -2.02 -20.48
CA GLU A 87 -4.36 -2.34 -21.71
C GLU A 87 -2.83 -2.44 -21.44
N LYS A 88 -2.39 -2.56 -20.18
CA LYS A 88 -0.99 -2.64 -19.81
C LYS A 88 -0.70 -3.91 -19.02
N ILE A 89 0.53 -4.40 -19.15
CA ILE A 89 1.02 -5.56 -18.40
C ILE A 89 2.27 -5.12 -17.63
N ARG A 90 2.20 -5.20 -16.31
CA ARG A 90 3.34 -4.96 -15.41
C ARG A 90 4.01 -6.28 -15.10
N VAL A 91 5.31 -6.34 -15.31
CA VAL A 91 6.16 -7.51 -15.03
C VAL A 91 7.21 -7.11 -14.02
N LYS A 92 7.31 -7.86 -12.92
CA LYS A 92 8.36 -7.71 -11.91
C LYS A 92 9.11 -9.01 -11.80
N LEU A 93 10.41 -8.95 -11.95
CA LEU A 93 11.31 -10.09 -11.90
C LEU A 93 12.35 -9.89 -10.78
N PRO A 94 12.01 -10.29 -9.53
CA PRO A 94 12.94 -10.20 -8.41
C PRO A 94 14.10 -11.16 -8.59
N GLY A 95 15.33 -10.71 -8.25
CA GLY A 95 16.52 -11.56 -8.23
C GLY A 95 17.11 -11.91 -9.59
N VAL A 96 16.61 -11.35 -10.69
CA VAL A 96 17.21 -11.52 -12.01
C VAL A 96 18.56 -10.80 -12.06
N GLN A 97 19.59 -11.51 -12.49
CA GLN A 97 20.95 -10.98 -12.59
C GLN A 97 21.21 -10.34 -13.96
N ASP A 98 20.70 -10.93 -15.05
CA ASP A 98 20.79 -10.37 -16.40
C ASP A 98 19.44 -9.80 -16.85
N GLU A 99 19.29 -8.49 -16.65
CA GLU A 99 18.10 -7.75 -17.05
C GLU A 99 17.94 -7.69 -18.57
N ASN A 100 19.03 -7.73 -19.33
CA ASN A 100 19.01 -7.58 -20.77
C ASN A 100 18.50 -8.85 -21.44
N GLU A 101 18.98 -10.02 -21.00
CA GLU A 101 18.48 -11.31 -21.47
C GLU A 101 16.98 -11.44 -21.17
N ALA A 102 16.56 -11.08 -19.95
CA ALA A 102 15.17 -11.15 -19.57
C ALA A 102 14.28 -10.21 -20.40
N ARG A 103 14.73 -8.98 -20.68
CA ARG A 103 14.01 -8.01 -21.53
C ARG A 103 13.88 -8.49 -22.96
N GLU A 104 14.99 -8.94 -23.54
CA GLU A 104 15.01 -9.44 -24.92
C GLU A 104 14.01 -10.60 -25.08
N ARG A 105 14.02 -11.55 -24.16
CA ARG A 105 13.07 -12.66 -24.17
C ARG A 105 11.61 -12.22 -23.97
N LEU A 106 11.35 -11.19 -23.16
CA LEU A 106 9.99 -10.68 -22.92
C LEU A 106 9.44 -9.91 -24.11
N THR A 107 10.25 -9.11 -24.80
CA THR A 107 9.81 -8.22 -25.88
C THR A 107 9.77 -8.89 -27.25
N THR A 108 10.49 -9.97 -27.46
CA THR A 108 10.46 -10.72 -28.72
C THR A 108 9.04 -11.23 -28.98
N PRO A 109 8.39 -10.97 -30.13
CA PRO A 109 7.07 -11.52 -30.40
C PRO A 109 7.10 -13.06 -30.36
N ALA A 110 6.10 -13.69 -29.73
CA ALA A 110 5.98 -15.14 -29.78
C ALA A 110 5.74 -15.59 -31.20
N VAL A 111 6.57 -16.49 -31.68
CA VAL A 111 6.50 -16.99 -33.06
C VAL A 111 5.99 -18.44 -33.05
N LEU A 112 4.73 -18.63 -33.42
CA LEU A 112 4.18 -19.94 -33.62
C LEU A 112 4.53 -20.43 -35.05
N THR A 113 5.21 -21.56 -35.13
CA THR A 113 5.53 -22.21 -36.39
C THR A 113 5.02 -23.64 -36.43
N PHE A 114 4.59 -24.08 -37.61
CA PHE A 114 4.26 -25.46 -37.91
C PHE A 114 5.40 -26.07 -38.71
N ARG A 115 5.95 -27.18 -38.22
CA ARG A 115 7.14 -27.82 -38.82
C ARG A 115 6.87 -29.30 -39.12
N ASN A 116 7.64 -29.83 -40.10
CA ASN A 116 7.65 -31.27 -40.35
C ASN A 116 8.63 -31.97 -39.36
N THR A 117 8.74 -33.30 -39.47
CA THR A 117 9.64 -34.11 -38.65
C THR A 117 11.13 -33.93 -38.99
N SER A 118 11.45 -33.19 -40.04
CA SER A 118 12.80 -32.74 -40.39
C SER A 118 13.12 -31.33 -39.90
N ASP A 119 12.28 -30.77 -39.03
CA ASP A 119 12.39 -29.45 -38.44
C ASP A 119 12.27 -28.27 -39.41
N GLU A 120 11.79 -28.55 -40.68
CA GLU A 120 11.56 -27.49 -41.66
C GLU A 120 10.23 -26.79 -41.37
N GLU A 121 10.19 -25.46 -41.44
CA GLU A 121 8.96 -24.67 -41.31
C GLU A 121 8.08 -24.89 -42.56
N VAL A 122 6.87 -25.40 -42.35
CA VAL A 122 5.89 -25.63 -43.41
C VAL A 122 4.80 -24.58 -43.46
N MET A 123 4.52 -23.93 -42.32
CA MET A 123 3.64 -22.75 -42.19
C MET A 123 3.84 -22.10 -40.84
N ASN A 124 3.31 -20.90 -40.66
CA ASN A 124 3.38 -20.14 -39.42
C ASN A 124 2.01 -19.64 -38.96
N ALA A 125 1.98 -18.85 -37.87
CA ALA A 125 0.74 -18.36 -37.28
C ALA A 125 -0.15 -17.53 -38.22
N SER A 126 0.35 -17.05 -39.35
CA SER A 126 -0.44 -16.26 -40.32
C SER A 126 -1.60 -17.02 -40.95
N VAL A 127 -1.55 -18.37 -40.92
CA VAL A 127 -2.63 -19.24 -41.42
C VAL A 127 -3.82 -19.29 -40.45
N LEU A 128 -3.64 -18.89 -39.20
CA LEU A 128 -4.69 -18.89 -38.19
C LEU A 128 -5.40 -17.51 -38.08
N SER A 129 -6.63 -17.52 -37.62
CA SER A 129 -7.34 -16.32 -37.21
C SER A 129 -6.77 -15.81 -35.86
N SER A 130 -7.21 -14.67 -35.38
CA SER A 130 -6.94 -14.22 -34.00
C SER A 130 -8.29 -14.08 -33.27
N PRO A 131 -8.52 -14.86 -32.17
CA PRO A 131 -7.73 -15.97 -31.63
C PRO A 131 -7.67 -17.18 -32.58
N GLY A 132 -6.53 -17.90 -32.56
CA GLY A 132 -6.24 -19.00 -33.49
C GLY A 132 -6.80 -20.35 -33.08
N ALA A 133 -7.11 -20.54 -31.77
CA ALA A 133 -7.61 -21.77 -31.19
C ALA A 133 -8.72 -21.52 -30.17
N SER A 134 -9.56 -22.55 -29.94
CA SER A 134 -10.57 -22.56 -28.87
C SER A 134 -10.77 -23.98 -28.35
N LEU A 135 -11.10 -24.09 -27.04
CA LEU A 135 -11.55 -25.39 -26.52
C LEU A 135 -12.87 -25.80 -27.15
N ASP A 136 -12.97 -27.07 -27.55
CA ASP A 136 -14.19 -27.70 -28.03
C ASP A 136 -14.25 -29.15 -27.52
N TYR A 137 -15.34 -29.84 -27.72
CA TYR A 137 -15.53 -31.22 -27.28
C TYR A 137 -15.90 -32.10 -28.47
N ASP A 138 -15.20 -33.22 -28.59
CA ASP A 138 -15.50 -34.22 -29.62
C ASP A 138 -16.93 -34.77 -29.46
N ARG A 139 -17.74 -34.65 -30.47
CA ARG A 139 -19.17 -34.97 -30.42
C ARG A 139 -19.46 -36.46 -30.22
N GLN A 140 -18.49 -37.33 -30.49
CA GLN A 140 -18.67 -38.79 -30.37
C GLN A 140 -18.18 -39.30 -29.02
N THR A 141 -17.05 -38.78 -28.55
CA THR A 141 -16.40 -39.27 -27.33
C THR A 141 -16.63 -38.37 -26.11
N GLY A 142 -17.09 -37.14 -26.32
CA GLY A 142 -17.23 -36.13 -25.26
C GLY A 142 -15.90 -35.64 -24.68
N LYS A 143 -14.77 -36.02 -25.27
CA LYS A 143 -13.44 -35.61 -24.79
C LYS A 143 -13.10 -34.21 -25.26
N PRO A 144 -12.31 -33.41 -24.45
CA PRO A 144 -11.85 -32.12 -24.87
C PRO A 144 -10.89 -32.21 -26.06
N VAL A 145 -11.03 -31.26 -26.99
CA VAL A 145 -10.21 -31.12 -28.19
C VAL A 145 -9.89 -29.66 -28.43
N VAL A 146 -8.80 -29.37 -29.15
CA VAL A 146 -8.42 -27.99 -29.49
C VAL A 146 -8.86 -27.69 -30.91
N ALA A 147 -9.83 -26.82 -31.09
CA ALA A 147 -10.33 -26.38 -32.40
C ALA A 147 -9.48 -25.23 -32.94
N LEU A 148 -8.85 -25.39 -34.08
CA LEU A 148 -8.10 -24.35 -34.80
C LEU A 148 -9.02 -23.57 -35.73
N LYS A 149 -8.90 -22.25 -35.71
CA LYS A 149 -9.63 -21.33 -36.60
C LYS A 149 -8.72 -20.90 -37.74
N ILE A 150 -8.94 -21.49 -38.90
CA ILE A 150 -8.10 -21.26 -40.09
C ILE A 150 -8.56 -19.99 -40.81
N LYS A 151 -7.63 -19.09 -41.12
CA LYS A 151 -7.83 -17.88 -41.93
C LYS A 151 -7.48 -18.15 -43.41
N ASP A 152 -6.32 -18.76 -43.67
CA ASP A 152 -5.83 -19.10 -45.00
C ASP A 152 -6.04 -20.59 -45.28
N ASN A 153 -7.23 -20.92 -45.77
CA ASN A 153 -7.64 -22.28 -46.07
C ASN A 153 -6.82 -22.91 -47.20
N ASP A 154 -6.39 -22.13 -48.19
CA ASP A 154 -5.65 -22.64 -49.33
C ASP A 154 -4.24 -23.09 -48.96
N THR A 155 -3.52 -22.28 -48.21
CA THR A 155 -2.21 -22.65 -47.71
C THR A 155 -2.31 -23.82 -46.73
N PHE A 156 -3.28 -23.79 -45.83
CA PHE A 156 -3.47 -24.85 -44.82
C PHE A 156 -3.79 -26.21 -45.51
N TYR A 157 -4.69 -26.22 -46.50
CA TYR A 157 -5.01 -27.43 -47.27
C TYR A 157 -3.79 -27.97 -48.01
N ARG A 158 -3.06 -27.12 -48.74
CA ARG A 158 -1.88 -27.52 -49.48
C ARG A 158 -0.81 -28.15 -48.61
N VAL A 159 -0.54 -27.55 -47.46
CA VAL A 159 0.48 -28.04 -46.51
C VAL A 159 0.02 -29.34 -45.87
N THR A 160 -1.21 -29.41 -45.33
CA THR A 160 -1.72 -30.62 -44.68
C THR A 160 -1.83 -31.78 -45.65
N LYS A 161 -2.17 -31.55 -46.94
CA LYS A 161 -2.14 -32.55 -47.97
C LYS A 161 -0.74 -33.08 -48.26
N ALA A 162 0.26 -32.20 -48.39
CA ALA A 162 1.64 -32.60 -48.57
C ALA A 162 2.17 -33.42 -47.37
N ILE A 163 1.81 -33.05 -46.15
CA ILE A 163 2.17 -33.82 -44.93
C ILE A 163 1.49 -35.21 -44.93
N SER A 164 0.21 -35.28 -45.30
CA SER A 164 -0.52 -36.57 -45.35
C SER A 164 0.06 -37.56 -46.37
N GLU A 165 0.75 -37.05 -47.39
CA GLU A 165 1.44 -37.86 -48.40
C GLU A 165 2.90 -38.18 -48.01
N SER A 166 3.41 -37.61 -46.91
CA SER A 166 4.74 -37.90 -46.36
C SER A 166 4.78 -39.21 -45.58
N SER A 167 6.00 -39.78 -45.39
CA SER A 167 6.19 -41.06 -44.68
C SER A 167 5.72 -41.01 -43.22
N ASP A 168 5.83 -39.89 -42.58
CA ASP A 168 5.62 -39.76 -41.13
C ASP A 168 4.23 -39.23 -40.80
N GLN A 169 3.58 -38.55 -41.73
CA GLN A 169 2.24 -37.97 -41.59
C GLN A 169 2.08 -37.11 -40.33
N LEU A 170 3.15 -36.47 -39.87
CA LEU A 170 3.20 -35.69 -38.64
C LEU A 170 3.49 -34.21 -38.90
N ILE A 171 2.75 -33.36 -38.26
CA ILE A 171 3.01 -31.94 -38.14
C ILE A 171 3.28 -31.59 -36.69
N THR A 172 4.32 -30.79 -36.42
CA THR A 172 4.68 -30.35 -35.10
C THR A 172 4.40 -28.87 -34.96
N ILE A 173 3.95 -28.45 -33.80
CA ILE A 173 3.63 -27.06 -33.48
C ILE A 173 4.67 -26.56 -32.50
N TRP A 174 5.39 -25.52 -32.85
CA TRP A 174 6.47 -24.95 -32.08
C TRP A 174 6.20 -23.50 -31.71
N LEU A 175 6.55 -23.15 -30.49
CA LEU A 175 6.57 -21.77 -29.99
C LEU A 175 8.02 -21.34 -29.81
N ASP A 176 8.42 -20.22 -30.43
CA ASP A 176 9.77 -19.66 -30.34
C ASP A 176 10.87 -20.68 -30.71
N TYR A 177 10.71 -21.36 -31.86
CA TYR A 177 11.71 -22.32 -32.39
C TYR A 177 13.04 -21.59 -32.65
N GLU A 178 14.15 -22.15 -32.17
CA GLU A 178 15.52 -21.66 -32.40
C GLU A 178 16.35 -22.68 -33.19
N GLU A 179 17.40 -22.18 -33.81
CA GLU A 179 18.35 -23.05 -34.53
C GLU A 179 19.06 -24.00 -33.55
N GLY A 180 18.85 -25.29 -33.69
CA GLY A 180 19.31 -26.35 -32.76
C GLY A 180 18.18 -27.08 -32.05
N ASP A 181 16.98 -26.53 -32.01
CA ASP A 181 15.78 -27.28 -31.58
C ASP A 181 15.46 -28.37 -32.58
N SER A 182 15.05 -29.56 -32.12
CA SER A 182 14.69 -30.63 -33.00
C SER A 182 13.58 -31.53 -32.47
N TYR A 183 12.62 -31.89 -33.33
CA TYR A 183 11.56 -32.84 -33.03
C TYR A 183 12.09 -34.18 -32.50
N LYS A 184 13.27 -34.61 -32.96
CA LYS A 184 13.89 -35.89 -32.54
C LYS A 184 14.34 -35.92 -31.11
N THR A 185 14.60 -34.75 -30.52
CA THR A 185 15.09 -34.61 -29.14
C THR A 185 14.05 -33.99 -28.22
N ALA A 186 13.01 -33.35 -28.78
CA ALA A 186 11.97 -32.68 -28.01
C ALA A 186 10.85 -33.66 -27.63
N ASN A 187 10.40 -33.64 -26.40
CA ASN A 187 9.19 -34.30 -25.95
C ASN A 187 8.00 -33.38 -26.18
N CYS A 188 7.45 -33.38 -27.42
CA CYS A 188 6.33 -32.52 -27.79
C CYS A 188 5.13 -32.74 -26.86
N GLY A 189 4.57 -31.67 -26.32
CA GLY A 189 3.41 -31.70 -25.42
C GLY A 189 3.76 -31.80 -23.92
N GLU A 190 5.03 -31.81 -23.53
CA GLU A 190 5.44 -31.66 -22.16
C GLU A 190 5.61 -30.16 -21.81
N THR A 191 5.23 -29.76 -20.60
CA THR A 191 5.13 -28.37 -20.12
C THR A 191 6.44 -27.56 -20.19
N SER A 192 7.58 -28.21 -20.40
CA SER A 192 8.90 -27.56 -20.44
C SER A 192 9.50 -27.44 -21.84
N THR A 193 8.77 -27.80 -22.89
CA THR A 193 9.33 -27.86 -24.24
C THR A 193 8.73 -26.78 -25.15
N LYS A 194 9.56 -26.23 -26.04
CA LYS A 194 9.11 -25.32 -27.10
C LYS A 194 8.23 -26.01 -28.12
N CYS A 195 8.28 -27.35 -28.25
CA CYS A 195 7.38 -28.14 -29.07
C CYS A 195 6.08 -28.38 -28.30
N ILE A 196 5.07 -27.55 -28.56
CA ILE A 196 3.82 -27.54 -27.81
C ILE A 196 2.87 -28.70 -28.20
N SER A 197 2.95 -29.22 -29.40
CA SER A 197 2.14 -30.36 -29.82
C SER A 197 2.71 -31.05 -31.07
N SER A 198 2.39 -32.35 -31.25
CA SER A 198 2.56 -33.06 -32.51
C SER A 198 1.26 -33.74 -32.89
N ALA A 199 0.81 -33.56 -34.12
CA ALA A 199 -0.47 -34.07 -34.62
C ALA A 199 -0.31 -34.87 -35.89
N THR A 200 -1.04 -36.01 -35.99
CA THR A 200 -1.07 -36.83 -37.20
C THR A 200 -2.04 -36.25 -38.23
N VAL A 201 -1.57 -36.06 -39.45
CA VAL A 201 -2.34 -35.50 -40.58
C VAL A 201 -2.61 -36.61 -41.59
N LYS A 202 -3.85 -37.11 -41.61
CA LYS A 202 -4.24 -38.25 -42.49
C LYS A 202 -4.72 -37.82 -43.87
N GLU A 203 -5.16 -36.59 -44.03
CA GLU A 203 -5.68 -36.01 -45.27
C GLU A 203 -5.45 -34.51 -45.32
N GLY A 204 -5.68 -33.89 -46.48
CA GLY A 204 -5.65 -32.43 -46.59
C GLY A 204 -6.91 -31.82 -45.97
N PHE A 205 -6.73 -30.87 -45.07
CA PHE A 205 -7.82 -30.19 -44.38
C PHE A 205 -8.08 -28.79 -44.93
N SER A 206 -9.36 -28.48 -45.16
CA SER A 206 -9.80 -27.12 -45.48
C SER A 206 -10.85 -26.67 -44.46
N GLY A 207 -10.73 -25.48 -43.93
CA GLY A 207 -11.60 -24.96 -42.89
C GLY A 207 -11.10 -25.28 -41.46
N ASN A 208 -11.97 -25.09 -40.46
CA ASN A 208 -11.61 -25.32 -39.07
C ASN A 208 -11.35 -26.81 -38.81
N VAL A 209 -10.26 -27.11 -38.15
CA VAL A 209 -9.83 -28.45 -37.76
C VAL A 209 -9.65 -28.57 -36.27
N VAL A 210 -9.66 -29.79 -35.74
CA VAL A 210 -9.44 -30.05 -34.34
C VAL A 210 -8.18 -30.88 -34.13
N ILE A 211 -7.39 -30.53 -33.14
CA ILE A 211 -6.30 -31.34 -32.60
C ILE A 211 -6.93 -32.29 -31.60
N GLN A 212 -6.90 -33.59 -31.90
CA GLN A 212 -7.39 -34.64 -31.03
C GLN A 212 -6.21 -35.27 -30.29
N GLY A 213 -6.42 -35.54 -29.00
CA GLY A 213 -5.43 -36.17 -28.13
C GLY A 213 -6.10 -36.78 -26.89
N ASN A 214 -5.31 -37.32 -26.01
CA ASN A 214 -5.84 -37.77 -24.71
C ASN A 214 -5.72 -36.64 -23.69
N PHE A 215 -6.28 -35.48 -24.05
CA PHE A 215 -6.24 -34.28 -23.21
C PHE A 215 -7.21 -34.39 -22.02
N SER A 216 -6.77 -33.91 -20.84
CA SER A 216 -7.70 -33.40 -19.85
C SER A 216 -8.25 -32.04 -20.33
N GLU A 217 -9.27 -31.50 -19.64
CA GLU A 217 -9.80 -30.18 -19.96
C GLU A 217 -8.70 -29.10 -19.75
N GLU A 218 -7.90 -29.27 -18.68
CA GLU A 218 -6.79 -28.40 -18.34
C GLU A 218 -5.67 -28.42 -19.40
N ASP A 219 -5.28 -29.61 -19.89
CA ASP A 219 -4.28 -29.74 -20.96
C ASP A 219 -4.75 -29.11 -22.28
N ALA A 220 -6.03 -29.29 -22.63
CA ALA A 220 -6.60 -28.70 -23.83
C ALA A 220 -6.68 -27.17 -23.74
N GLU A 221 -7.08 -26.63 -22.59
CA GLU A 221 -7.06 -25.17 -22.33
C GLU A 221 -5.63 -24.61 -22.40
N GLU A 222 -4.64 -25.29 -21.81
CA GLU A 222 -3.25 -24.87 -21.88
C GLU A 222 -2.75 -24.82 -23.32
N LEU A 223 -3.05 -25.83 -24.12
CA LEU A 223 -2.68 -25.88 -25.55
C LEU A 223 -3.37 -24.77 -26.37
N VAL A 224 -4.65 -24.50 -26.12
CA VAL A 224 -5.39 -23.36 -26.69
C VAL A 224 -4.67 -22.05 -26.39
N ASP A 225 -4.28 -21.87 -25.15
CA ASP A 225 -3.60 -20.65 -24.70
C ASP A 225 -2.23 -20.47 -25.34
N LEU A 226 -1.45 -21.56 -25.47
CA LEU A 226 -0.13 -21.53 -26.10
C LEU A 226 -0.27 -21.17 -27.60
N ILE A 227 -1.21 -21.77 -28.32
CA ILE A 227 -1.47 -21.47 -29.74
C ILE A 227 -1.92 -20.02 -29.90
N ASN A 228 -2.82 -19.55 -29.04
CA ASN A 228 -3.31 -18.18 -29.05
C ASN A 228 -2.19 -17.18 -28.75
N SER A 229 -1.31 -17.50 -27.80
CA SER A 229 -0.17 -16.65 -27.45
C SER A 229 0.81 -16.46 -28.62
N GLY A 230 1.03 -17.50 -29.39
CA GLY A 230 1.91 -17.47 -30.57
C GLY A 230 1.23 -16.95 -31.86
N SER A 231 -0.09 -16.85 -31.87
CA SER A 231 -0.86 -16.26 -32.98
C SER A 231 -1.27 -14.81 -32.76
N LEU A 232 -0.91 -14.24 -31.58
CA LEU A 232 -1.26 -12.89 -31.20
C LEU A 232 -0.62 -11.83 -32.08
N ARG A 233 -1.45 -10.89 -32.54
CA ARG A 233 -1.02 -9.73 -33.32
C ARG A 233 -0.94 -8.50 -32.44
N VAL A 234 -0.18 -8.60 -31.35
CA VAL A 234 0.04 -7.48 -30.44
C VAL A 234 1.51 -7.10 -30.39
N LYS A 235 1.75 -5.82 -30.24
CA LYS A 235 3.05 -5.24 -29.98
C LYS A 235 3.12 -4.88 -28.51
N LEU A 236 4.21 -5.27 -27.84
CA LEU A 236 4.53 -4.84 -26.48
C LEU A 236 5.47 -3.65 -26.56
N THR A 237 4.99 -2.48 -26.12
CA THR A 237 5.80 -1.26 -26.06
C THR A 237 6.15 -0.98 -24.60
N GLU A 238 7.44 -0.93 -24.27
CA GLU A 238 7.90 -0.58 -22.94
C GLU A 238 7.62 0.90 -22.65
N ILE A 239 6.83 1.18 -21.61
CA ILE A 239 6.42 2.54 -21.24
C ILE A 239 6.95 2.99 -19.89
N SER A 240 7.43 2.06 -19.06
CA SER A 240 8.12 2.36 -17.80
C SER A 240 9.01 1.20 -17.42
N THR A 241 10.18 1.53 -16.85
CA THR A 241 11.08 0.54 -16.30
C THR A 241 11.70 1.04 -15.00
N LYS A 242 12.03 0.12 -14.11
CA LYS A 242 12.73 0.38 -12.86
C LYS A 242 13.66 -0.78 -12.57
N THR A 243 14.92 -0.49 -12.37
CA THR A 243 15.94 -1.47 -11.98
C THR A 243 16.40 -1.21 -10.55
N VAL A 244 16.64 -2.26 -9.79
CA VAL A 244 17.11 -2.20 -8.41
C VAL A 244 18.24 -3.22 -8.23
N ASP A 245 19.39 -2.75 -7.77
CA ASP A 245 20.52 -3.63 -7.49
C ASP A 245 20.27 -4.55 -6.29
N ALA A 246 20.63 -5.83 -6.42
CA ALA A 246 20.44 -6.85 -5.41
C ALA A 246 21.23 -6.58 -4.12
N SER A 247 22.42 -5.98 -4.23
CA SER A 247 23.28 -5.64 -3.09
C SER A 247 22.63 -4.56 -2.21
N TYR A 248 21.94 -3.63 -2.84
CA TYR A 248 21.18 -2.58 -2.18
C TYR A 248 20.01 -3.14 -1.37
N GLY A 249 19.24 -4.06 -1.96
CA GLY A 249 18.09 -4.68 -1.31
C GLY A 249 18.46 -5.39 0.00
N SER A 250 19.51 -6.22 -0.01
CA SER A 250 19.94 -7.00 1.16
C SER A 250 20.42 -6.12 2.33
N ASN A 251 21.17 -5.05 2.05
CA ASN A 251 21.63 -4.12 3.07
C ASN A 251 20.45 -3.29 3.64
N THR A 252 19.53 -2.88 2.79
CA THR A 252 18.32 -2.16 3.20
C THR A 252 17.46 -3.01 4.12
N LEU A 253 17.26 -4.29 3.81
CA LEU A 253 16.49 -5.22 4.64
C LEU A 253 17.07 -5.34 6.06
N LYS A 254 18.41 -5.47 6.18
CA LYS A 254 19.11 -5.52 7.49
C LYS A 254 18.90 -4.24 8.29
N LEU A 255 19.08 -3.07 7.64
CA LEU A 255 18.90 -1.77 8.29
C LEU A 255 17.46 -1.60 8.80
N ILE A 256 16.46 -1.97 8.01
CA ILE A 256 15.05 -1.86 8.39
C ILE A 256 14.68 -2.85 9.48
N ALA A 257 15.20 -4.07 9.47
CA ALA A 257 14.99 -5.03 10.56
C ALA A 257 15.54 -4.49 11.89
N VAL A 258 16.73 -3.88 11.86
CA VAL A 258 17.32 -3.19 13.03
C VAL A 258 16.44 -2.00 13.44
N ALA A 259 15.95 -1.19 12.50
CA ALA A 259 15.04 -0.08 12.79
C ALA A 259 13.74 -0.56 13.48
N GLY A 260 13.16 -1.66 13.02
CA GLY A 260 11.98 -2.28 13.63
C GLY A 260 12.24 -2.73 15.08
N LEU A 261 13.38 -3.36 15.33
CA LEU A 261 13.78 -3.79 16.67
C LEU A 261 14.03 -2.60 17.61
N ILE A 262 14.72 -1.56 17.15
CA ILE A 262 14.96 -0.33 17.93
C ILE A 262 13.61 0.35 18.24
N THR A 263 12.73 0.45 17.27
CA THR A 263 11.38 1.02 17.43
C THR A 263 10.59 0.24 18.49
N LEU A 264 10.55 -1.08 18.39
CA LEU A 264 9.90 -1.95 19.37
C LEU A 264 10.46 -1.76 20.78
N LEU A 265 11.79 -1.67 20.90
CA LEU A 265 12.47 -1.46 22.18
C LEU A 265 12.09 -0.11 22.82
N ILE A 266 12.18 0.97 22.06
CA ILE A 266 11.86 2.31 22.56
C ILE A 266 10.39 2.42 22.97
N ILE A 267 9.48 1.91 22.13
CA ILE A 267 8.04 1.88 22.45
C ILE A 267 7.78 1.04 23.71
N SER A 268 8.44 -0.12 23.85
CA SER A 268 8.32 -0.97 25.04
C SER A 268 8.76 -0.22 26.31
N ILE A 269 9.88 0.51 26.26
CA ILE A 269 10.36 1.33 27.38
C ILE A 269 9.34 2.42 27.71
N ILE A 270 8.81 3.13 26.72
CA ILE A 270 7.78 4.16 26.92
C ILE A 270 6.54 3.55 27.59
N MET A 271 6.04 2.43 27.09
CA MET A 271 4.84 1.78 27.63
C MET A 271 5.03 1.32 29.07
N VAL A 272 6.14 0.66 29.39
CA VAL A 272 6.42 0.20 30.75
C VAL A 272 6.64 1.39 31.69
N PHE A 273 7.31 2.46 31.26
CA PHE A 273 7.57 3.65 32.07
C PHE A 273 6.28 4.41 32.44
N PHE A 274 5.34 4.56 31.49
CA PHE A 274 4.10 5.33 31.75
C PHE A 274 2.96 4.50 32.33
N TYR A 275 2.94 3.17 32.08
CA TYR A 275 1.81 2.30 32.41
C TYR A 275 2.19 1.06 33.24
N ASN A 276 3.45 0.94 33.66
CA ASN A 276 3.95 -0.15 34.52
C ASN A 276 3.54 -1.55 33.97
N LEU A 277 2.87 -2.36 34.82
CA LEU A 277 2.47 -3.74 34.44
C LEU A 277 1.49 -3.77 33.25
N SER A 278 0.54 -2.83 33.17
CA SER A 278 -0.36 -2.74 31.99
C SER A 278 0.42 -2.39 30.72
N GLY A 279 1.46 -1.58 30.82
CA GLY A 279 2.38 -1.31 29.72
C GLY A 279 3.11 -2.57 29.26
N PHE A 280 3.61 -3.38 30.18
CA PHE A 280 4.23 -4.67 29.86
C PHE A 280 3.25 -5.65 29.20
N ILE A 281 2.01 -5.73 29.69
CA ILE A 281 0.94 -6.53 29.05
C ILE A 281 0.70 -6.06 27.61
N SER A 282 0.68 -4.73 27.37
CA SER A 282 0.52 -4.18 26.02
C SER A 282 1.71 -4.49 25.12
N VAL A 283 2.94 -4.55 25.64
CA VAL A 283 4.14 -4.97 24.89
C VAL A 283 4.03 -6.44 24.49
N VAL A 284 3.56 -7.32 25.36
CA VAL A 284 3.32 -8.73 25.01
C VAL A 284 2.27 -8.85 23.89
N SER A 285 1.18 -8.07 23.99
CA SER A 285 0.17 -8.01 22.93
C SER A 285 0.72 -7.44 21.62
N LEU A 286 1.71 -6.53 21.68
CA LEU A 286 2.39 -5.97 20.51
C LEU A 286 3.29 -7.01 19.82
N ILE A 287 3.96 -7.88 20.58
CA ILE A 287 4.73 -9.00 20.02
C ILE A 287 3.78 -9.98 19.31
N LEU A 288 2.65 -10.29 19.91
CA LEU A 288 1.62 -11.09 19.25
C LEU A 288 1.08 -10.41 17.99
N TYR A 289 0.88 -9.08 18.02
CA TYR A 289 0.46 -8.29 16.86
C TYR A 289 1.43 -8.49 15.67
N ILE A 290 2.74 -8.36 15.89
CA ILE A 290 3.75 -8.56 14.84
C ILE A 290 3.67 -9.98 14.28
N GLY A 291 3.53 -10.99 15.14
CA GLY A 291 3.38 -12.39 14.73
C GLY A 291 2.13 -12.64 13.89
N LEU A 292 0.99 -12.06 14.29
CA LEU A 292 -0.25 -12.15 13.54
C LEU A 292 -0.17 -11.41 12.19
N VAL A 293 0.48 -10.24 12.12
CA VAL A 293 0.70 -9.55 10.86
C VAL A 293 1.50 -10.42 9.90
N PHE A 294 2.61 -11.00 10.33
CA PHE A 294 3.40 -11.90 9.47
C PHE A 294 2.61 -13.13 9.05
N MET A 295 1.83 -13.73 9.97
CA MET A 295 0.98 -14.88 9.66
C MET A 295 -0.05 -14.53 8.57
N PHE A 296 -0.86 -13.49 8.77
CA PHE A 296 -1.88 -13.13 7.79
C PHE A 296 -1.29 -12.65 6.48
N TYR A 297 -0.14 -11.93 6.51
CA TYR A 297 0.53 -11.46 5.31
C TYR A 297 1.06 -12.64 4.47
N SER A 298 1.59 -13.66 5.12
CA SER A 298 2.00 -14.91 4.46
C SER A 298 0.82 -15.71 3.91
N LEU A 299 -0.35 -15.68 4.59
CA LEU A 299 -1.55 -16.40 4.13
C LEU A 299 -2.21 -15.80 2.89
N ILE A 300 -2.01 -14.50 2.64
CA ILE A 300 -2.49 -13.83 1.43
C ILE A 300 -1.43 -13.79 0.32
N ASP A 301 -0.32 -14.55 0.47
CA ASP A 301 0.84 -14.53 -0.43
C ASP A 301 1.34 -13.12 -0.74
N GLY A 302 1.34 -12.26 0.30
CA GLY A 302 1.68 -10.85 0.17
C GLY A 302 3.17 -10.65 -0.13
N VAL A 303 3.48 -9.83 -1.14
CA VAL A 303 4.85 -9.44 -1.50
C VAL A 303 5.29 -8.24 -0.67
N LEU A 304 6.25 -8.43 0.23
CA LEU A 304 6.72 -7.41 1.17
C LEU A 304 7.67 -6.43 0.47
N THR A 305 7.20 -5.23 0.24
CA THR A 305 7.97 -4.12 -0.35
C THR A 305 8.61 -3.25 0.73
N LEU A 306 9.56 -2.41 0.34
CA LEU A 306 10.19 -1.42 1.23
C LEU A 306 9.16 -0.50 1.90
N THR A 307 8.18 -0.02 1.13
CA THR A 307 7.06 0.80 1.63
C THR A 307 6.11 -0.02 2.51
N GLY A 308 5.92 -1.32 2.23
CA GLY A 308 5.15 -2.23 3.07
C GLY A 308 5.78 -2.42 4.44
N ILE A 309 7.12 -2.52 4.52
CA ILE A 309 7.81 -2.57 5.82
C ILE A 309 7.68 -1.24 6.57
N ALA A 310 7.76 -0.10 5.87
CA ALA A 310 7.51 1.19 6.49
C ALA A 310 6.09 1.27 7.07
N ALA A 311 5.08 0.74 6.36
CA ALA A 311 3.71 0.60 6.88
C ALA A 311 3.63 -0.30 8.12
N LEU A 312 4.36 -1.42 8.15
CA LEU A 312 4.43 -2.31 9.31
C LEU A 312 5.01 -1.60 10.53
N ILE A 313 6.14 -0.91 10.37
CA ILE A 313 6.81 -0.18 11.48
C ILE A 313 5.93 0.99 11.96
N LEU A 314 5.30 1.72 11.05
CA LEU A 314 4.29 2.72 11.38
C LEU A 314 3.10 2.09 12.11
N GLY A 315 2.65 0.92 11.65
CA GLY A 315 1.58 0.13 12.25
C GLY A 315 1.87 -0.30 13.69
N ILE A 316 3.13 -0.60 14.03
CA ILE A 316 3.56 -0.86 15.43
C ILE A 316 3.26 0.37 16.30
N GLY A 317 3.60 1.59 15.83
CA GLY A 317 3.30 2.83 16.53
C GLY A 317 1.80 3.06 16.73
N MET A 318 1.01 2.84 15.65
CA MET A 318 -0.45 3.01 15.67
C MET A 318 -1.16 1.94 16.50
N ALA A 319 -0.67 0.70 16.52
CA ALA A 319 -1.26 -0.36 17.32
C ALA A 319 -1.21 -0.04 18.82
N VAL A 320 -0.09 0.53 19.29
CA VAL A 320 0.09 0.92 20.68
C VAL A 320 -0.87 2.05 21.08
N ASP A 321 -1.25 2.95 20.16
CA ASP A 321 -2.24 4.00 20.43
C ASP A 321 -3.56 3.43 20.95
N GLY A 322 -4.01 2.29 20.42
CA GLY A 322 -5.19 1.58 20.91
C GLY A 322 -5.11 1.20 22.40
N ALA A 323 -3.93 0.74 22.84
CA ALA A 323 -3.70 0.44 24.25
C ALA A 323 -3.63 1.73 25.10
N ILE A 324 -2.94 2.77 24.62
CA ILE A 324 -2.84 4.08 25.30
C ILE A 324 -4.22 4.67 25.52
N ILE A 325 -5.08 4.69 24.49
CA ILE A 325 -6.46 5.18 24.60
C ILE A 325 -7.23 4.46 25.71
N THR A 326 -7.15 3.14 25.72
CA THR A 326 -7.86 2.32 26.70
C THR A 326 -7.33 2.57 28.11
N LEU A 327 -6.01 2.57 28.29
CA LEU A 327 -5.37 2.77 29.60
C LEU A 327 -5.60 4.19 30.16
N GLU A 328 -5.53 5.24 29.32
CA GLU A 328 -5.80 6.61 29.78
C GLU A 328 -7.29 6.80 30.15
N LYS A 329 -8.23 6.15 29.41
CA LYS A 329 -9.65 6.17 29.80
C LYS A 329 -9.90 5.47 31.13
N ILE A 330 -9.27 4.33 31.41
CA ILE A 330 -9.35 3.64 32.69
C ILE A 330 -8.79 4.55 33.80
N LYS A 331 -7.63 5.22 33.59
CA LYS A 331 -7.06 6.16 34.56
C LYS A 331 -7.98 7.36 34.82
N GLU A 332 -8.67 7.86 33.81
CA GLU A 332 -9.64 8.96 33.93
C GLU A 332 -10.81 8.53 34.84
N GLU A 333 -11.35 7.32 34.64
CA GLU A 333 -12.45 6.79 35.45
C GLU A 333 -12.03 6.55 36.92
N ILE A 334 -10.79 6.07 37.15
CA ILE A 334 -10.25 5.97 38.54
C ILE A 334 -10.06 7.34 39.16
N ALA A 335 -9.53 8.31 38.40
CA ALA A 335 -9.35 9.68 38.91
C ALA A 335 -10.69 10.38 39.24
N SER A 336 -11.80 9.91 38.66
CA SER A 336 -13.17 10.34 39.01
C SER A 336 -13.72 9.68 40.26
N GLY A 337 -12.99 8.72 40.88
CA GLY A 337 -13.36 8.04 42.12
C GLY A 337 -13.98 6.65 41.96
N LYS A 338 -13.97 6.05 40.75
CA LYS A 338 -14.47 4.70 40.54
C LYS A 338 -13.46 3.66 41.02
N SER A 339 -13.97 2.51 41.46
CA SER A 339 -13.15 1.33 41.74
C SER A 339 -12.47 0.82 40.46
N LEU A 340 -11.32 0.15 40.59
CA LEU A 340 -10.54 -0.38 39.46
C LEU A 340 -11.37 -1.20 38.47
N LYS A 341 -12.27 -2.07 38.96
CA LYS A 341 -13.13 -2.91 38.10
C LYS A 341 -14.16 -2.09 37.33
N ASN A 342 -14.84 -1.16 38.02
CA ASN A 342 -15.84 -0.30 37.36
C ASN A 342 -15.16 0.64 36.36
N ALA A 343 -14.01 1.20 36.74
CA ALA A 343 -13.20 2.01 35.84
C ALA A 343 -12.71 1.24 34.59
N TYR A 344 -12.37 -0.04 34.74
CA TYR A 344 -12.02 -0.91 33.64
C TYR A 344 -13.20 -1.14 32.68
N VAL A 345 -14.38 -1.48 33.20
CA VAL A 345 -15.58 -1.74 32.39
C VAL A 345 -15.99 -0.47 31.62
N ASP A 346 -16.10 0.65 32.32
CA ASP A 346 -16.52 1.93 31.72
C ASP A 346 -15.45 2.48 30.76
N GLY A 347 -14.16 2.41 31.13
CA GLY A 347 -13.05 2.82 30.29
C GLY A 347 -12.97 2.04 28.97
N ASN A 348 -13.17 0.70 29.03
CA ASN A 348 -13.23 -0.14 27.84
C ASN A 348 -14.42 0.20 26.95
N LYS A 349 -15.61 0.38 27.49
CA LYS A 349 -16.80 0.71 26.72
C LYS A 349 -16.64 2.05 26.00
N ARG A 350 -16.11 3.06 26.68
CA ARG A 350 -15.92 4.41 26.12
C ARG A 350 -14.77 4.45 25.09
N SER A 351 -13.67 3.71 25.33
CA SER A 351 -12.53 3.69 24.40
C SER A 351 -12.83 2.91 23.11
N LEU A 352 -13.76 1.92 23.14
CA LEU A 352 -14.05 1.07 21.98
C LEU A 352 -14.55 1.90 20.78
N ILE A 353 -15.48 2.83 21.03
CA ILE A 353 -16.07 3.66 19.98
C ILE A 353 -14.99 4.51 19.30
N SER A 354 -14.18 5.22 20.13
CA SER A 354 -13.09 6.05 19.58
C SER A 354 -12.04 5.23 18.82
N LEU A 355 -11.79 3.97 19.21
CA LEU A 355 -10.86 3.07 18.52
C LEU A 355 -11.39 2.59 17.17
N VAL A 356 -12.69 2.28 17.11
CA VAL A 356 -13.33 1.88 15.85
C VAL A 356 -13.33 3.05 14.87
N ASP A 357 -13.74 4.24 15.34
CA ASP A 357 -13.75 5.46 14.52
C ASP A 357 -12.35 5.78 13.94
N ALA A 358 -11.31 5.69 14.79
CA ALA A 358 -9.94 5.94 14.42
C ALA A 358 -9.40 4.97 13.34
N ASN A 359 -9.65 3.68 13.55
CA ASN A 359 -9.20 2.65 12.62
C ASN A 359 -9.98 2.70 11.29
N LEU A 360 -11.28 3.03 11.34
CA LEU A 360 -12.11 3.10 10.14
C LEU A 360 -11.67 4.22 9.19
N THR A 361 -11.32 5.41 9.70
CA THR A 361 -10.85 6.52 8.85
C THR A 361 -9.53 6.19 8.15
N THR A 362 -8.59 5.54 8.86
CA THR A 362 -7.33 5.11 8.27
C THR A 362 -7.53 3.93 7.30
N PHE A 363 -8.47 3.04 7.59
CA PHE A 363 -8.83 1.93 6.71
C PHE A 363 -9.44 2.39 5.38
N ILE A 364 -10.31 3.42 5.42
CA ILE A 364 -10.86 4.07 4.20
C ILE A 364 -9.73 4.63 3.34
N ALA A 365 -8.77 5.35 3.94
CA ALA A 365 -7.62 5.86 3.21
C ALA A 365 -6.78 4.75 2.58
N ALA A 366 -6.56 3.63 3.32
CA ALA A 366 -5.82 2.47 2.84
C ALA A 366 -6.53 1.76 1.67
N ILE A 367 -7.86 1.61 1.70
CA ILE A 367 -8.64 1.05 0.58
C ILE A 367 -8.48 1.92 -0.68
N VAL A 368 -8.59 3.23 -0.55
CA VAL A 368 -8.43 4.15 -1.70
C VAL A 368 -7.01 4.05 -2.27
N LEU A 369 -5.99 3.98 -1.40
CA LEU A 369 -4.61 3.75 -1.83
C LEU A 369 -4.42 2.40 -2.53
N PHE A 370 -5.11 1.36 -2.10
CA PHE A 370 -5.05 0.05 -2.75
C PHE A 370 -5.67 0.06 -4.15
N ILE A 371 -6.79 0.78 -4.33
CA ILE A 371 -7.50 0.86 -5.62
C ILE A 371 -6.72 1.72 -6.63
N PHE A 372 -6.22 2.87 -6.23
CA PHE A 372 -5.60 3.85 -7.12
C PHE A 372 -4.06 3.84 -7.08
N GLY A 373 -3.47 3.17 -6.11
CA GLY A 373 -2.03 3.02 -5.98
C GLY A 373 -1.45 2.04 -7.00
N GLU A 374 -0.18 2.22 -7.33
CA GLU A 374 0.57 1.31 -8.19
C GLU A 374 1.75 0.72 -7.44
N SER A 375 2.18 -0.48 -7.86
CA SER A 375 3.41 -1.14 -7.37
C SER A 375 3.65 -0.99 -5.86
N SER A 376 4.69 -0.28 -5.45
CA SER A 376 5.10 -0.10 -4.05
C SER A 376 4.01 0.51 -3.16
N VAL A 377 3.13 1.39 -3.71
CA VAL A 377 2.04 2.01 -2.94
C VAL A 377 0.91 1.01 -2.65
N LYS A 378 0.63 0.08 -3.56
CA LYS A 378 -0.30 -1.04 -3.28
C LYS A 378 0.21 -1.93 -2.16
N GLY A 379 1.52 -2.27 -2.15
CA GLY A 379 2.15 -3.02 -1.08
C GLY A 379 2.03 -2.31 0.29
N PHE A 380 2.25 -0.98 0.31
CA PHE A 380 2.01 -0.16 1.48
C PHE A 380 0.54 -0.24 1.96
N ALA A 381 -0.41 -0.04 1.06
CA ALA A 381 -1.84 -0.03 1.37
C ALA A 381 -2.32 -1.39 1.90
N THR A 382 -1.88 -2.50 1.28
CA THR A 382 -2.17 -3.86 1.73
C THR A 382 -1.67 -4.11 3.14
N MET A 383 -0.41 -3.75 3.41
CA MET A 383 0.16 -3.88 4.75
C MET A 383 -0.57 -3.00 5.76
N LEU A 384 -0.91 -1.76 5.40
CA LEU A 384 -1.64 -0.84 6.28
C LEU A 384 -3.04 -1.37 6.62
N MET A 385 -3.81 -1.88 5.64
CA MET A 385 -5.11 -2.50 5.89
C MET A 385 -5.00 -3.68 6.85
N LEU A 386 -4.02 -4.55 6.61
CA LEU A 386 -3.78 -5.72 7.44
C LEU A 386 -3.39 -5.33 8.87
N THR A 387 -2.49 -4.36 9.03
CA THR A 387 -2.07 -3.86 10.36
C THR A 387 -3.24 -3.30 11.16
N ILE A 388 -4.18 -2.62 10.52
CA ILE A 388 -5.40 -2.10 11.16
C ILE A 388 -6.31 -3.25 11.63
N ILE A 389 -6.54 -4.26 10.78
CA ILE A 389 -7.36 -5.44 11.15
C ILE A 389 -6.74 -6.18 12.32
N VAL A 390 -5.43 -6.45 12.26
CA VAL A 390 -4.71 -7.16 13.30
C VAL A 390 -4.65 -6.35 14.61
N THR A 391 -4.62 -5.01 14.55
CA THR A 391 -4.74 -4.13 15.72
C THR A 391 -6.07 -4.38 16.45
N GLY A 392 -7.16 -4.56 15.73
CA GLY A 392 -8.45 -4.93 16.30
C GLY A 392 -8.38 -6.24 17.08
N ILE A 393 -7.71 -7.26 16.55
CA ILE A 393 -7.56 -8.55 17.20
C ILE A 393 -6.63 -8.45 18.42
N SER A 394 -5.40 -7.96 18.23
CA SER A 394 -4.36 -8.00 19.26
C SER A 394 -4.55 -6.96 20.34
N MET A 395 -4.80 -5.69 19.99
CA MET A 395 -4.86 -4.59 20.95
C MET A 395 -6.26 -4.34 21.50
N VAL A 396 -7.31 -4.62 20.73
CA VAL A 396 -8.67 -4.43 21.23
C VAL A 396 -9.21 -5.69 21.93
N LEU A 397 -8.99 -6.89 21.39
CA LEU A 397 -9.49 -8.11 22.02
C LEU A 397 -8.49 -8.71 23.01
N VAL A 398 -7.28 -9.11 22.53
CA VAL A 398 -6.33 -9.87 23.36
C VAL A 398 -5.76 -9.01 24.49
N ASN A 399 -5.32 -7.78 24.23
CA ASN A 399 -4.76 -6.90 25.27
C ASN A 399 -5.78 -6.61 26.38
N ARG A 400 -7.06 -6.37 26.03
CA ARG A 400 -8.13 -6.18 27.03
C ARG A 400 -8.40 -7.44 27.82
N TYR A 401 -8.42 -8.61 27.16
CA TYR A 401 -8.58 -9.89 27.86
C TYR A 401 -7.44 -10.13 28.85
N LEU A 402 -6.19 -9.93 28.44
CA LEU A 402 -5.02 -10.05 29.32
C LEU A 402 -5.13 -9.07 30.50
N LEU A 403 -5.40 -7.80 30.26
CA LEU A 403 -5.55 -6.80 31.30
C LEU A 403 -6.68 -7.17 32.27
N SER A 404 -7.82 -7.63 31.77
CA SER A 404 -8.94 -8.08 32.60
C SER A 404 -8.53 -9.21 33.54
N SER A 405 -7.77 -10.19 33.04
CA SER A 405 -7.33 -11.34 33.81
C SER A 405 -6.53 -10.93 35.04
N PHE A 406 -5.73 -9.85 34.98
CA PHE A 406 -4.99 -9.28 36.12
C PHE A 406 -5.91 -8.49 37.06
N ILE A 407 -6.83 -7.66 36.52
CA ILE A 407 -7.76 -6.83 37.32
C ILE A 407 -8.67 -7.73 38.17
N TYR A 408 -9.22 -8.81 37.61
CA TYR A 408 -10.11 -9.72 38.34
C TYR A 408 -9.40 -10.66 39.33
N THR A 409 -8.07 -10.53 39.51
CA THR A 409 -7.36 -11.17 40.63
C THR A 409 -7.67 -10.53 41.97
N ASN A 410 -8.14 -9.27 41.98
CA ASN A 410 -8.38 -8.43 43.17
C ASN A 410 -7.12 -8.15 44.02
N ILE A 411 -5.93 -8.32 43.44
CA ILE A 411 -4.66 -8.01 44.09
C ILE A 411 -4.31 -6.52 43.97
N PHE A 412 -4.77 -5.91 42.88
CA PHE A 412 -4.45 -4.53 42.54
C PHE A 412 -5.50 -3.50 42.97
N ASP A 413 -6.57 -3.91 43.69
CA ASP A 413 -7.67 -3.02 44.09
C ASP A 413 -7.18 -1.83 44.99
N GLU A 414 -6.13 -2.04 45.78
CA GLU A 414 -5.47 -1.01 46.59
C GLU A 414 -4.09 -0.57 46.05
N LYS A 415 -3.66 -1.19 44.95
CA LYS A 415 -2.33 -1.02 44.33
C LYS A 415 -2.43 -0.66 42.85
N GLU A 416 -3.40 0.16 42.48
CA GLU A 416 -3.70 0.54 41.08
C GLU A 416 -2.48 1.16 40.38
N LYS A 417 -1.60 1.86 41.17
CA LYS A 417 -0.36 2.47 40.65
C LYS A 417 0.65 1.44 40.13
N ILE A 418 0.68 0.21 40.71
CA ILE A 418 1.56 -0.86 40.25
C ILE A 418 1.07 -1.38 38.89
N LEU A 419 -0.26 -1.45 38.72
CA LEU A 419 -0.86 -1.93 37.48
C LEU A 419 -0.81 -0.87 36.38
N LEU A 420 -1.24 0.36 36.67
CA LEU A 420 -1.52 1.41 35.66
C LEU A 420 -0.51 2.57 35.64
N GLY A 421 0.49 2.58 36.55
CA GLY A 421 1.39 3.70 36.71
C GLY A 421 0.76 4.90 37.43
N LYS A 422 1.33 6.09 37.27
CA LYS A 422 0.88 7.31 37.97
C LYS A 422 -0.51 7.74 37.48
N ILE A 423 -1.46 7.83 38.38
CA ILE A 423 -2.80 8.36 38.16
C ILE A 423 -2.82 9.79 38.72
N LYS A 424 -3.02 10.78 37.86
CA LYS A 424 -3.09 12.20 38.24
C LYS A 424 -4.34 12.84 37.67
N LYS A 425 -5.03 13.67 38.44
CA LYS A 425 -6.06 14.56 37.87
C LYS A 425 -5.38 15.56 36.93
N SER A 426 -5.92 15.74 35.76
CA SER A 426 -5.41 16.72 34.82
C SER A 426 -5.59 18.12 35.35
N LYS A 427 -4.51 18.91 35.38
CA LYS A 427 -4.60 20.35 35.72
C LYS A 427 -5.17 21.05 34.48
N VAL A 428 -6.23 21.83 34.69
CA VAL A 428 -6.79 22.67 33.63
C VAL A 428 -5.78 23.73 33.22
N ARG A 429 -5.43 23.79 31.96
CA ARG A 429 -4.54 24.79 31.35
C ARG A 429 -5.33 25.69 30.43
N ASN A 430 -4.90 26.92 30.25
CA ASN A 430 -5.50 27.81 29.27
C ASN A 430 -4.95 27.53 27.88
N ASN A 431 -5.37 26.38 27.28
CA ASN A 431 -4.92 25.93 25.98
C ASN A 431 -5.41 26.83 24.83
N LEU A 432 -6.55 27.51 25.04
CA LEU A 432 -7.09 28.48 24.07
C LEU A 432 -6.17 29.71 23.86
N LYS A 433 -5.35 30.08 24.86
CA LYS A 433 -4.35 31.13 24.66
C LYS A 433 -3.25 30.67 23.70
N MET A 434 -2.83 29.42 23.81
CA MET A 434 -1.81 28.84 22.92
C MET A 434 -2.34 28.64 21.46
N SER A 435 -3.65 28.49 21.30
CA SER A 435 -4.27 28.34 19.96
C SER A 435 -3.97 29.50 19.03
N LYS A 436 -3.96 30.74 19.54
CA LYS A 436 -3.64 31.93 18.75
C LYS A 436 -2.21 31.88 18.18
N TYR A 437 -1.24 31.50 18.99
CA TYR A 437 0.16 31.39 18.56
C TYR A 437 0.35 30.26 17.52
N ASN A 438 -0.33 29.12 17.73
CA ASN A 438 -0.29 28.03 16.77
C ASN A 438 -0.93 28.41 15.42
N ILE A 439 -2.04 29.12 15.41
CA ILE A 439 -2.67 29.61 14.17
C ILE A 439 -1.72 30.58 13.45
N ILE A 440 -1.08 31.51 14.17
CA ILE A 440 -0.11 32.44 13.57
C ILE A 440 1.05 31.67 12.95
N LEU A 441 1.60 30.67 13.64
CA LEU A 441 2.68 29.82 13.12
C LEU A 441 2.26 29.11 11.83
N VAL A 442 1.08 28.48 11.82
CA VAL A 442 0.53 27.77 10.66
C VAL A 442 0.35 28.71 9.48
N VAL A 443 -0.26 29.88 9.71
CA VAL A 443 -0.46 30.91 8.67
C VAL A 443 0.88 31.39 8.11
N LEU A 444 1.88 31.60 8.95
CA LEU A 444 3.21 32.01 8.55
C LEU A 444 3.89 30.96 7.67
N ILE A 445 3.82 29.67 8.02
CA ILE A 445 4.35 28.56 7.20
C ILE A 445 3.62 28.52 5.86
N ILE A 446 2.30 28.65 5.83
CA ILE A 446 1.51 28.62 4.61
C ILE A 446 1.90 29.80 3.68
N ILE A 447 1.96 31.00 4.22
CA ILE A 447 2.37 32.19 3.46
C ILE A 447 3.79 32.02 2.89
N THR A 448 4.74 31.56 3.71
CA THR A 448 6.10 31.29 3.24
C THR A 448 6.12 30.20 2.14
N GLY A 449 5.32 29.14 2.31
CA GLY A 449 5.16 28.09 1.29
C GLY A 449 4.62 28.64 -0.02
N ILE A 450 3.59 29.52 0.02
CA ILE A 450 3.04 30.18 -1.17
C ILE A 450 4.09 31.06 -1.84
N ILE A 451 4.82 31.88 -1.10
CA ILE A 451 5.90 32.71 -1.65
C ILE A 451 6.97 31.85 -2.33
N MET A 452 7.39 30.75 -1.68
CA MET A 452 8.37 29.82 -2.24
C MET A 452 7.83 29.09 -3.47
N LEU A 453 6.53 28.79 -3.51
CA LEU A 453 5.85 28.19 -4.67
C LEU A 453 6.03 29.07 -5.91
N PHE A 454 5.77 30.37 -5.79
CA PHE A 454 5.86 31.31 -6.92
C PHE A 454 7.32 31.70 -7.27
N THR A 455 8.25 31.66 -6.31
CA THR A 455 9.65 32.05 -6.56
C THR A 455 10.53 30.89 -6.99
N LYS A 456 10.36 29.71 -6.40
CA LYS A 456 11.22 28.54 -6.61
C LYS A 456 10.51 27.33 -7.23
N GLY A 457 9.17 27.38 -7.36
CA GLY A 457 8.34 26.27 -7.86
C GLY A 457 8.33 25.04 -6.97
N ILE A 458 7.66 23.98 -7.42
CA ILE A 458 7.57 22.67 -6.75
C ILE A 458 8.63 21.72 -7.28
N ASN A 459 9.27 20.96 -6.42
CA ASN A 459 10.14 19.85 -6.82
C ASN A 459 9.30 18.58 -7.01
N LEU A 460 8.87 18.32 -8.25
CA LEU A 460 8.12 17.12 -8.62
C LEU A 460 9.08 15.98 -8.98
N GLY A 461 8.76 14.77 -8.53
CA GLY A 461 9.43 13.53 -8.92
C GLY A 461 9.21 13.15 -10.38
N VAL A 462 9.95 12.15 -10.84
CA VAL A 462 9.77 11.59 -12.20
C VAL A 462 8.37 11.04 -12.42
N ASP A 463 7.69 10.57 -11.37
CA ASP A 463 6.30 10.12 -11.39
C ASP A 463 5.34 11.17 -11.97
N PHE A 464 5.63 12.45 -11.73
CA PHE A 464 4.79 13.58 -12.14
C PHE A 464 5.40 14.47 -13.21
N LYS A 465 6.73 14.41 -13.42
CA LYS A 465 7.41 15.13 -14.52
C LYS A 465 7.59 14.27 -15.76
N GLY A 466 7.69 12.95 -15.61
CA GLY A 466 8.23 12.04 -16.62
C GLY A 466 9.75 12.17 -16.73
N GLY A 467 10.36 11.41 -17.63
CA GLY A 467 11.82 11.38 -17.78
C GLY A 467 12.45 10.23 -16.99
N SER A 468 13.75 10.33 -16.70
CA SER A 468 14.47 9.28 -15.99
C SER A 468 15.21 9.81 -14.78
N ALA A 469 15.27 8.98 -13.73
CA ALA A 469 16.02 9.20 -12.51
C ALA A 469 17.15 8.18 -12.41
N ILE A 470 18.35 8.64 -12.13
CA ILE A 470 19.55 7.81 -11.98
C ILE A 470 20.10 8.04 -10.58
N THR A 471 20.14 6.98 -9.77
CA THR A 471 20.81 7.01 -8.48
C THR A 471 22.14 6.31 -8.59
N LEU A 472 23.22 7.04 -8.41
CA LEU A 472 24.59 6.54 -8.48
C LEU A 472 25.12 6.20 -7.09
N LYS A 473 25.87 5.11 -7.01
CA LYS A 473 26.55 4.66 -5.80
C LYS A 473 27.96 4.17 -6.11
N SER A 474 28.86 4.35 -5.15
CA SER A 474 30.22 3.83 -5.23
C SER A 474 30.78 3.56 -3.84
N GLU A 475 31.74 2.67 -3.74
CA GLU A 475 32.53 2.50 -2.51
C GLU A 475 33.51 3.67 -2.29
N GLU A 476 33.88 4.37 -3.36
CA GLU A 476 34.76 5.51 -3.36
C GLU A 476 33.99 6.83 -3.58
N LYS A 477 34.69 7.95 -3.47
CA LYS A 477 34.10 9.27 -3.72
C LYS A 477 33.78 9.45 -5.20
N ILE A 478 32.51 9.76 -5.50
CA ILE A 478 32.02 9.93 -6.86
C ILE A 478 32.53 11.26 -7.45
N ASN A 479 33.19 11.18 -8.62
CA ASN A 479 33.53 12.35 -9.42
C ASN A 479 32.38 12.70 -10.39
N VAL A 480 31.58 13.66 -10.00
CA VAL A 480 30.36 14.06 -10.74
C VAL A 480 30.69 14.61 -12.13
N ASN A 481 31.86 15.21 -12.33
CA ASN A 481 32.25 15.76 -13.65
C ASN A 481 32.39 14.64 -14.69
N ASN A 482 32.97 13.50 -14.32
CA ASN A 482 33.07 12.34 -15.20
C ASN A 482 31.68 11.78 -15.56
N VAL A 483 30.76 11.77 -14.60
CA VAL A 483 29.37 11.34 -14.84
C VAL A 483 28.63 12.29 -15.77
N LYS A 484 28.81 13.61 -15.60
CA LYS A 484 28.21 14.63 -16.49
C LYS A 484 28.76 14.56 -17.92
N GLU A 485 30.03 14.28 -18.07
CA GLU A 485 30.66 14.11 -19.37
C GLU A 485 30.10 12.88 -20.09
N LEU A 486 29.87 11.79 -19.37
CA LEU A 486 29.25 10.57 -19.88
C LEU A 486 27.77 10.78 -20.25
N LEU A 487 27.04 11.56 -19.45
CA LEU A 487 25.61 11.86 -19.66
C LEU A 487 25.39 13.15 -20.48
N ASN A 488 26.39 13.70 -21.16
CA ASN A 488 26.31 14.98 -21.87
C ASN A 488 25.26 15.03 -23.00
N LYS A 489 24.87 13.88 -23.53
CA LYS A 489 23.79 13.75 -24.53
C LYS A 489 22.39 13.93 -23.96
N TYR A 490 22.23 13.92 -22.63
CA TYR A 490 20.96 14.06 -21.95
C TYR A 490 20.87 15.38 -21.18
N THR A 491 19.64 15.90 -21.04
CA THR A 491 19.39 17.15 -20.32
C THR A 491 19.22 16.86 -18.81
N ILE A 492 20.25 17.16 -18.03
CA ILE A 492 20.21 17.01 -16.57
C ILE A 492 19.41 18.17 -15.98
N ASN A 493 18.21 17.88 -15.43
CA ASN A 493 17.33 18.86 -14.82
C ASN A 493 17.63 19.12 -13.35
N GLU A 494 18.08 18.11 -12.64
CA GLU A 494 18.34 18.18 -11.21
C GLU A 494 19.51 17.28 -10.84
N GLU A 495 20.32 17.80 -9.95
CA GLU A 495 21.46 17.12 -9.39
C GLU A 495 21.44 17.28 -7.87
N THR A 496 21.44 16.18 -7.15
CA THR A 496 21.45 16.18 -5.69
C THR A 496 22.57 15.28 -5.16
N LYS A 497 23.55 15.87 -4.52
CA LYS A 497 24.55 15.13 -3.76
C LYS A 497 23.93 14.65 -2.45
N ILE A 498 23.86 13.34 -2.26
CA ILE A 498 23.31 12.75 -1.02
C ILE A 498 24.43 12.61 0.01
N ASN A 499 25.57 12.07 -0.42
CA ASN A 499 26.81 12.00 0.31
C ASN A 499 27.99 11.87 -0.69
N ASP A 500 29.24 11.71 -0.22
CA ASP A 500 30.39 11.62 -1.12
C ASP A 500 30.41 10.37 -2.01
N LYS A 501 29.63 9.33 -1.63
CA LYS A 501 29.55 8.03 -2.30
C LYS A 501 28.23 7.83 -3.05
N GLU A 502 27.37 8.84 -3.05
CA GLU A 502 26.02 8.69 -3.55
C GLU A 502 25.46 9.98 -4.14
N TYR A 503 24.99 9.90 -5.39
CA TYR A 503 24.42 11.00 -6.16
C TYR A 503 23.08 10.63 -6.78
N TYR A 504 22.19 11.60 -6.89
CA TYR A 504 20.91 11.49 -7.58
C TYR A 504 20.84 12.49 -8.71
N LEU A 505 20.51 12.00 -9.91
CA LEU A 505 20.39 12.80 -11.12
C LEU A 505 19.00 12.59 -11.73
N LYS A 506 18.38 13.66 -12.21
CA LYS A 506 17.18 13.61 -13.05
C LYS A 506 17.48 14.12 -14.44
N ILE A 507 17.06 13.37 -15.44
CA ILE A 507 17.15 13.74 -16.85
C ILE A 507 15.76 13.88 -17.45
N SER A 508 15.61 14.82 -18.41
CA SER A 508 14.32 15.10 -19.05
C SER A 508 13.83 13.97 -19.92
N GLU A 509 14.76 13.26 -20.50
CA GLU A 509 14.49 12.21 -21.47
C GLU A 509 14.03 10.93 -20.78
N THR A 510 13.07 10.25 -21.41
CA THR A 510 12.67 8.89 -21.03
C THR A 510 13.62 7.93 -21.71
N LEU A 511 14.51 7.30 -20.95
CA LEU A 511 15.48 6.34 -21.49
C LEU A 511 14.75 5.08 -21.92
N SER A 512 15.04 4.63 -23.14
CA SER A 512 14.67 3.30 -23.63
C SER A 512 15.53 2.21 -22.99
N SER A 513 15.14 0.95 -23.16
CA SER A 513 15.88 -0.21 -22.64
C SER A 513 17.33 -0.24 -23.10
N ASP A 514 17.57 0.02 -24.39
CA ASP A 514 18.92 0.04 -24.96
C ASP A 514 19.76 1.19 -24.38
N GLU A 515 19.16 2.36 -24.22
CA GLU A 515 19.83 3.51 -23.62
C GLU A 515 20.14 3.29 -22.14
N ILE A 516 19.26 2.61 -21.40
CA ILE A 516 19.51 2.22 -20.00
C ILE A 516 20.71 1.28 -19.92
N LYS A 517 20.78 0.29 -20.83
CA LYS A 517 21.90 -0.65 -20.94
C LYS A 517 23.21 0.09 -21.20
N ASP A 518 23.21 0.99 -22.16
CA ASP A 518 24.40 1.80 -22.54
C ASP A 518 24.87 2.70 -21.40
N VAL A 519 23.92 3.37 -20.72
CA VAL A 519 24.22 4.22 -19.57
C VAL A 519 24.78 3.39 -18.42
N LYS A 520 24.16 2.23 -18.10
CA LYS A 520 24.58 1.36 -17.01
C LYS A 520 25.98 0.80 -17.26
N SER A 521 26.24 0.24 -18.45
CA SER A 521 27.55 -0.29 -18.82
C SER A 521 28.66 0.78 -18.84
N SER A 522 28.30 2.01 -19.17
CA SER A 522 29.24 3.13 -19.15
C SER A 522 29.55 3.62 -17.73
N LEU A 523 28.58 3.56 -16.81
CA LEU A 523 28.75 3.87 -15.39
C LEU A 523 29.56 2.80 -14.66
N GLU A 524 29.33 1.52 -14.98
CA GLU A 524 30.10 0.38 -14.43
C GLU A 524 31.59 0.50 -14.75
N LYS A 525 31.96 1.02 -15.94
CA LYS A 525 33.37 1.29 -16.29
C LYS A 525 34.02 2.34 -15.36
N LEU A 526 33.22 3.16 -14.69
CA LEU A 526 33.66 4.14 -13.69
C LEU A 526 33.58 3.59 -12.26
N ASN A 527 33.34 2.29 -12.07
CA ASN A 527 33.05 1.64 -10.79
C ASN A 527 31.87 2.27 -10.04
N LEU A 528 30.82 2.65 -10.80
CA LEU A 528 29.60 3.22 -10.27
C LEU A 528 28.42 2.28 -10.49
N ASP A 529 27.77 1.91 -9.42
CA ASP A 529 26.48 1.23 -9.49
C ASP A 529 25.36 2.24 -9.75
N ALA A 530 24.40 1.89 -10.59
CA ALA A 530 23.30 2.76 -10.97
C ALA A 530 21.95 2.09 -10.87
N ASP A 531 21.07 2.65 -10.04
CA ASP A 531 19.63 2.37 -10.07
C ASP A 531 18.96 3.35 -11.03
N ILE A 532 18.33 2.85 -12.09
CA ILE A 532 17.69 3.68 -13.12
C ILE A 532 16.17 3.43 -13.12
N SER A 533 15.40 4.51 -13.06
CA SER A 533 13.95 4.50 -13.22
C SER A 533 13.55 5.43 -14.35
N SER A 534 12.81 4.92 -15.33
CA SER A 534 12.36 5.68 -16.48
C SER A 534 10.83 5.62 -16.59
N ILE A 535 10.20 6.78 -16.79
CA ILE A 535 8.73 6.94 -16.81
C ILE A 535 8.31 7.75 -18.03
N SER A 536 7.52 7.12 -18.90
CA SER A 536 6.99 7.78 -20.09
C SER A 536 5.91 8.82 -19.76
N ASN A 537 5.63 9.70 -20.71
CA ASN A 537 4.56 10.71 -20.57
C ASN A 537 3.16 10.09 -20.38
N LEU A 538 2.93 8.89 -20.89
CA LEU A 538 1.66 8.18 -20.72
C LEU A 538 1.48 7.76 -19.26
N VAL A 539 2.48 7.10 -18.68
CA VAL A 539 2.47 6.66 -17.28
C VAL A 539 2.39 7.85 -16.32
N LYS A 540 3.15 8.93 -16.59
CA LYS A 540 3.07 10.19 -15.86
C LYS A 540 1.64 10.72 -15.77
N LYS A 541 0.91 10.73 -16.90
CA LYS A 541 -0.49 11.20 -16.95
C LYS A 541 -1.37 10.35 -16.05
N ASP A 542 -1.25 9.04 -16.14
CA ASP A 542 -2.05 8.11 -15.33
C ASP A 542 -1.75 8.25 -13.85
N LEU A 543 -0.48 8.29 -13.46
CA LEU A 543 -0.04 8.51 -12.07
C LEU A 543 -0.59 9.82 -11.51
N THR A 544 -0.51 10.91 -12.29
CA THR A 544 -1.03 12.22 -11.86
C THR A 544 -2.55 12.18 -11.65
N VAL A 545 -3.28 11.59 -12.60
CA VAL A 545 -4.75 11.47 -12.51
C VAL A 545 -5.14 10.58 -11.32
N ASN A 546 -4.46 9.44 -11.12
CA ASN A 546 -4.73 8.53 -10.01
C ASN A 546 -4.40 9.18 -8.66
N ALA A 547 -3.31 9.95 -8.56
CA ALA A 547 -2.98 10.72 -7.36
C ALA A 547 -4.08 11.72 -6.99
N ILE A 548 -4.57 12.51 -7.97
CA ILE A 548 -5.65 13.47 -7.74
C ILE A 548 -6.95 12.75 -7.36
N LYS A 549 -7.31 11.69 -8.10
CA LYS A 549 -8.51 10.89 -7.79
C LYS A 549 -8.45 10.31 -6.38
N SER A 550 -7.32 9.73 -5.97
CA SER A 550 -7.16 9.14 -4.64
C SER A 550 -7.33 10.18 -3.54
N LEU A 551 -6.72 11.38 -3.67
CA LEU A 551 -6.87 12.47 -2.71
C LEU A 551 -8.32 12.96 -2.60
N LEU A 552 -8.99 13.14 -3.74
CA LEU A 552 -10.39 13.61 -3.77
C LEU A 552 -11.33 12.56 -3.20
N ILE A 553 -11.25 11.30 -3.64
CA ILE A 553 -12.16 10.23 -3.22
C ILE A 553 -11.97 9.92 -1.73
N ALA A 554 -10.72 9.77 -1.26
CA ALA A 554 -10.45 9.55 0.16
C ALA A 554 -10.88 10.75 1.00
N GLY A 555 -10.56 11.98 0.55
CA GLY A 555 -10.99 13.21 1.20
C GLY A 555 -12.50 13.27 1.34
N ILE A 556 -13.25 13.08 0.25
CA ILE A 556 -14.73 13.08 0.26
C ILE A 556 -15.28 11.96 1.16
N ALA A 557 -14.76 10.74 1.06
CA ALA A 557 -15.23 9.61 1.88
C ALA A 557 -15.03 9.89 3.39
N ILE A 558 -13.88 10.44 3.77
CA ILE A 558 -13.59 10.81 5.16
C ILE A 558 -14.48 12.01 5.59
N LEU A 559 -14.71 12.99 4.72
CA LEU A 559 -15.60 14.11 5.01
C LEU A 559 -17.04 13.65 5.24
N ILE A 560 -17.55 12.74 4.41
CA ILE A 560 -18.88 12.13 4.59
C ILE A 560 -18.94 11.39 5.93
N TYR A 561 -17.91 10.60 6.25
CA TYR A 561 -17.85 9.88 7.52
C TYR A 561 -17.90 10.85 8.72
N ILE A 562 -17.08 11.91 8.71
CA ILE A 562 -17.04 12.91 9.78
C ILE A 562 -18.40 13.63 9.90
N ALA A 563 -19.02 14.00 8.78
CA ALA A 563 -20.31 14.68 8.75
C ALA A 563 -21.45 13.79 9.30
N PHE A 564 -21.39 12.49 9.04
CA PHE A 564 -22.34 11.52 9.60
C PHE A 564 -22.12 11.25 11.09
N ARG A 565 -20.85 11.22 11.53
CA ARG A 565 -20.44 10.89 12.89
C ARG A 565 -20.62 12.03 13.89
N PHE A 566 -20.53 13.30 13.42
CA PHE A 566 -20.52 14.48 14.26
C PHE A 566 -21.53 15.55 13.77
N ALA A 567 -22.01 16.37 14.73
CA ALA A 567 -22.80 17.54 14.38
C ALA A 567 -21.96 18.55 13.54
N SER A 568 -22.64 19.35 12.73
CA SER A 568 -22.04 20.23 11.70
C SER A 568 -20.88 21.10 12.19
N THR A 569 -20.97 21.66 13.40
CA THR A 569 -19.88 22.52 13.97
C THR A 569 -18.62 21.72 14.26
N TYR A 570 -18.74 20.50 14.78
CA TYR A 570 -17.60 19.58 15.01
C TYR A 570 -17.00 19.13 13.68
N ALA A 571 -17.86 18.74 12.74
CA ALA A 571 -17.44 18.27 11.42
C ALA A 571 -16.65 19.37 10.67
N LEU A 572 -17.19 20.57 10.58
CA LEU A 572 -16.52 21.68 9.91
C LEU A 572 -15.19 22.04 10.55
N SER A 573 -15.11 22.03 11.87
CA SER A 573 -13.87 22.32 12.60
C SER A 573 -12.81 21.23 12.41
N SER A 574 -13.21 19.95 12.33
CA SER A 574 -12.32 18.83 12.02
C SER A 574 -11.75 18.98 10.61
N ILE A 575 -12.59 19.27 9.64
CA ILE A 575 -12.20 19.44 8.24
C ILE A 575 -11.16 20.55 8.08
N ILE A 576 -11.41 21.72 8.70
CA ILE A 576 -10.46 22.85 8.64
C ILE A 576 -9.12 22.46 9.32
N GLY A 577 -9.16 21.74 10.44
CA GLY A 577 -7.97 21.23 11.10
C GLY A 577 -7.14 20.32 10.18
N VAL A 578 -7.78 19.30 9.61
CA VAL A 578 -7.11 18.33 8.70
C VAL A 578 -6.58 19.01 7.42
N LEU A 579 -7.37 19.91 6.82
CA LEU A 579 -6.90 20.69 5.66
C LEU A 579 -5.69 21.55 6.01
N SER A 580 -5.65 22.16 7.21
CA SER A 580 -4.50 22.92 7.65
C SER A 580 -3.23 22.03 7.76
N ASP A 581 -3.37 20.79 8.22
CA ASP A 581 -2.24 19.86 8.36
C ASP A 581 -1.67 19.45 7.00
N VAL A 582 -2.56 19.18 6.04
CA VAL A 582 -2.16 18.86 4.66
C VAL A 582 -1.45 20.06 4.02
N ILE A 583 -2.04 21.25 4.10
CA ILE A 583 -1.48 22.46 3.47
C ILE A 583 -0.12 22.80 4.11
N VAL A 584 0.02 22.70 5.42
CA VAL A 584 1.31 22.91 6.12
C VAL A 584 2.35 21.91 5.68
N THR A 585 1.98 20.62 5.56
CA THR A 585 2.90 19.56 5.11
C THR A 585 3.39 19.83 3.68
N VAL A 586 2.48 20.17 2.75
CA VAL A 586 2.82 20.57 1.38
C VAL A 586 3.71 21.82 1.38
N SER A 587 3.37 22.83 2.19
CA SER A 587 4.17 24.05 2.30
C SER A 587 5.60 23.78 2.77
N LEU A 588 5.78 22.89 3.74
CA LEU A 588 7.12 22.48 4.22
C LEU A 588 7.91 21.73 3.13
N PHE A 589 7.27 20.88 2.34
CA PHE A 589 7.91 20.23 1.21
C PHE A 589 8.40 21.24 0.17
N ILE A 590 7.60 22.27 -0.12
CA ILE A 590 7.96 23.36 -1.03
C ILE A 590 9.12 24.19 -0.46
N ILE A 591 9.06 24.57 0.82
CA ILE A 591 10.08 25.38 1.50
C ILE A 591 11.43 24.66 1.54
N LEU A 592 11.41 23.37 1.88
CA LEU A 592 12.61 22.54 2.03
C LEU A 592 13.06 21.91 0.71
N LYS A 593 12.34 22.15 -0.40
CA LYS A 593 12.65 21.57 -1.72
C LYS A 593 12.67 20.04 -1.73
N ILE A 594 11.88 19.41 -0.87
CA ILE A 594 11.73 17.95 -0.83
C ILE A 594 10.93 17.50 -2.05
N GLU A 595 11.31 16.38 -2.63
CA GLU A 595 10.64 15.82 -3.80
C GLU A 595 9.22 15.37 -3.48
N ILE A 596 8.26 15.74 -4.34
CA ILE A 596 6.87 15.28 -4.32
C ILE A 596 6.72 14.19 -5.37
N ASN A 597 6.65 12.94 -4.93
CA ASN A 597 6.47 11.75 -5.73
C ASN A 597 5.16 11.03 -5.35
N PHE A 598 4.87 9.88 -5.96
CA PHE A 598 3.63 9.15 -5.69
C PHE A 598 3.57 8.61 -4.24
N ILE A 599 4.73 8.31 -3.62
CA ILE A 599 4.83 7.86 -2.23
C ILE A 599 4.46 8.98 -1.24
N PHE A 600 4.75 10.25 -1.57
CA PHE A 600 4.28 11.41 -0.82
C PHE A 600 2.75 11.45 -0.72
N ILE A 601 2.03 11.10 -1.80
CA ILE A 601 0.56 11.05 -1.80
C ILE A 601 0.05 10.01 -0.80
N ALA A 602 0.69 8.84 -0.72
CA ALA A 602 0.37 7.82 0.28
C ALA A 602 0.58 8.37 1.72
N GLY A 603 1.64 9.14 1.93
CA GLY A 603 1.90 9.83 3.18
C GLY A 603 0.79 10.83 3.54
N ILE A 604 0.37 11.68 2.60
CA ILE A 604 -0.72 12.66 2.81
C ILE A 604 -2.03 11.95 3.18
N LEU A 605 -2.41 10.88 2.49
CA LEU A 605 -3.63 10.13 2.81
C LEU A 605 -3.56 9.47 4.18
N THR A 606 -2.39 8.99 4.57
CA THR A 606 -2.15 8.44 5.92
C THR A 606 -2.28 9.53 6.99
N ILE A 607 -1.74 10.74 6.74
CA ILE A 607 -1.87 11.88 7.66
C ILE A 607 -3.34 12.27 7.83
N ILE A 608 -4.10 12.36 6.74
CA ILE A 608 -5.53 12.70 6.81
C ILE A 608 -6.25 11.72 7.76
N GLY A 609 -6.03 10.42 7.59
CA GLY A 609 -6.62 9.40 8.47
C GLY A 609 -6.22 9.56 9.94
N TYR A 610 -4.94 9.81 10.20
CA TYR A 610 -4.41 9.93 11.56
C TYR A 610 -4.78 11.26 12.24
N SER A 611 -4.76 12.38 11.53
CA SER A 611 -5.14 13.69 12.06
C SER A 611 -6.62 13.71 12.47
N VAL A 612 -7.48 13.08 11.65
CA VAL A 612 -8.89 12.87 11.99
C VAL A 612 -9.03 12.10 13.30
N ASN A 613 -8.25 11.01 13.49
CA ASN A 613 -8.27 10.22 14.73
C ASN A 613 -7.99 11.09 15.97
N ASN A 614 -6.92 11.86 15.95
CA ASN A 614 -6.57 12.74 17.06
C ASN A 614 -7.66 13.77 17.37
N THR A 615 -8.27 14.32 16.33
CA THR A 615 -9.35 15.32 16.44
C THR A 615 -10.64 14.70 17.00
N ILE A 616 -11.03 13.49 16.53
CA ILE A 616 -12.19 12.76 17.03
C ILE A 616 -12.14 12.61 18.54
N VAL A 617 -10.98 12.26 19.08
CA VAL A 617 -10.83 12.02 20.52
C VAL A 617 -11.01 13.27 21.34
N VAL A 618 -10.48 14.40 20.86
CA VAL A 618 -10.66 15.69 21.54
C VAL A 618 -12.13 16.09 21.48
N PHE A 619 -12.78 15.90 20.35
CA PHE A 619 -14.20 16.25 20.18
C PHE A 619 -15.15 15.32 20.92
N ASP A 620 -14.85 14.02 21.01
CA ASP A 620 -15.60 13.11 21.88
C ASP A 620 -15.55 13.58 23.36
N MET A 621 -14.38 14.01 23.83
CA MET A 621 -14.24 14.56 25.18
C MET A 621 -15.03 15.85 25.35
N ILE A 622 -14.94 16.78 24.39
CA ILE A 622 -15.72 18.04 24.42
C ILE A 622 -17.21 17.71 24.46
N ARG A 623 -17.68 16.82 23.58
CA ARG A 623 -19.08 16.40 23.50
C ARG A 623 -19.57 15.77 24.80
N ASP A 624 -18.79 14.92 25.43
CA ASP A 624 -19.14 14.27 26.69
C ASP A 624 -19.22 15.28 27.84
N LYS A 625 -18.32 16.24 27.91
CA LYS A 625 -18.36 17.31 28.92
C LYS A 625 -19.48 18.31 28.67
N MET A 626 -19.79 18.64 27.41
CA MET A 626 -20.92 19.51 27.05
C MET A 626 -22.27 18.94 27.46
N LYS A 627 -22.47 17.60 27.39
CA LYS A 627 -23.70 16.93 27.88
C LYS A 627 -24.00 17.19 29.34
N SER A 628 -22.99 17.45 30.15
CA SER A 628 -23.15 17.71 31.59
C SER A 628 -23.44 19.19 31.92
N VAL A 629 -23.43 20.10 30.92
CA VAL A 629 -23.65 21.54 31.12
C VAL A 629 -25.12 21.86 30.98
N LYS A 630 -25.79 22.26 32.07
CA LYS A 630 -27.23 22.59 32.07
C LYS A 630 -27.56 23.90 31.37
N ASN A 631 -26.73 24.96 31.55
CA ASN A 631 -26.92 26.25 30.90
C ASN A 631 -25.68 26.59 30.08
N ILE A 632 -25.81 26.62 28.76
CA ILE A 632 -24.69 26.87 27.84
C ILE A 632 -24.44 28.37 27.78
N THR A 633 -23.28 28.81 28.24
CA THR A 633 -22.79 30.20 28.17
C THR A 633 -21.45 30.21 27.46
N GLU A 634 -21.04 31.38 26.94
CA GLU A 634 -19.74 31.54 26.29
C GLU A 634 -18.56 31.14 27.24
N GLU A 635 -18.65 31.44 28.50
CA GLU A 635 -17.61 31.08 29.48
C GLU A 635 -17.53 29.59 29.71
N LYS A 636 -18.68 28.91 29.85
CA LYS A 636 -18.73 27.44 29.98
C LYS A 636 -18.22 26.71 28.78
N ILE A 637 -18.50 27.21 27.57
CA ILE A 637 -17.92 26.65 26.33
C ILE A 637 -16.38 26.72 26.39
N LYS A 638 -15.80 27.87 26.76
CA LYS A 638 -14.35 28.05 26.90
C LYS A 638 -13.76 27.15 28.00
N GLU A 639 -14.46 27.02 29.13
CA GLU A 639 -14.05 26.13 30.21
C GLU A 639 -14.04 24.66 29.77
N VAL A 640 -15.10 24.21 29.14
CA VAL A 640 -15.19 22.82 28.62
C VAL A 640 -14.09 22.53 27.59
N VAL A 641 -13.80 23.45 26.66
CA VAL A 641 -12.71 23.27 25.69
C VAL A 641 -11.35 23.18 26.39
N ASN A 642 -11.04 24.09 27.33
CA ASN A 642 -9.80 24.08 28.06
C ASN A 642 -9.65 22.81 28.93
N LEU A 643 -10.74 22.36 29.55
CA LEU A 643 -10.73 21.13 30.35
C LEU A 643 -10.52 19.90 29.44
N SER A 644 -11.28 19.78 28.37
CA SER A 644 -11.22 18.63 27.45
C SER A 644 -9.86 18.51 26.78
N THR A 645 -9.32 19.62 26.25
CA THR A 645 -7.98 19.63 25.66
C THR A 645 -6.87 19.36 26.69
N SER A 646 -7.04 19.78 27.96
CA SER A 646 -6.09 19.44 29.01
C SER A 646 -6.11 17.97 29.41
N ILE A 647 -7.27 17.33 29.42
CA ILE A 647 -7.43 15.89 29.69
C ILE A 647 -6.81 15.07 28.56
N THR A 648 -7.09 15.42 27.31
CA THR A 648 -6.62 14.67 26.13
C THR A 648 -5.18 14.93 25.74
N LEU A 649 -4.57 16.02 26.25
CA LEU A 649 -3.20 16.44 25.92
C LEU A 649 -2.17 15.32 26.12
N ARG A 650 -2.16 14.70 27.30
CA ARG A 650 -1.18 13.65 27.65
C ARG A 650 -1.33 12.44 26.71
N ARG A 651 -2.56 12.03 26.46
CA ARG A 651 -2.86 10.92 25.58
C ARG A 651 -2.40 11.21 24.14
N ASN A 652 -2.82 12.35 23.55
CA ASN A 652 -2.46 12.71 22.18
C ASN A 652 -0.94 12.84 22.02
N LEU A 653 -0.25 13.43 23.00
CA LEU A 653 1.21 13.51 22.98
C LEU A 653 1.87 12.13 23.03
N LEU A 654 1.44 11.22 23.91
CA LEU A 654 2.04 9.89 24.02
C LEU A 654 1.78 9.06 22.76
N ALA A 655 0.57 9.09 22.22
CA ALA A 655 0.23 8.44 20.96
C ALA A 655 1.08 8.97 19.80
N SER A 656 1.20 10.29 19.69
CA SER A 656 2.05 10.90 18.65
C SER A 656 3.53 10.58 18.85
N ILE A 657 4.05 10.59 20.07
CA ILE A 657 5.45 10.24 20.36
C ILE A 657 5.74 8.79 19.99
N THR A 658 4.86 7.83 20.32
CA THR A 658 5.08 6.42 19.95
C THR A 658 5.11 6.22 18.44
N THR A 659 4.23 6.88 17.71
CA THR A 659 4.21 6.81 16.23
C THR A 659 5.38 7.57 15.61
N LEU A 660 5.71 8.77 16.12
CA LEU A 660 6.88 9.55 15.67
C LEU A 660 8.20 8.82 15.94
N THR A 661 8.29 8.04 17.02
CA THR A 661 9.48 7.20 17.28
C THR A 661 9.76 6.27 16.11
N ALA A 662 8.74 5.60 15.60
CA ALA A 662 8.87 4.72 14.43
C ALA A 662 9.40 5.48 13.20
N VAL A 663 8.82 6.62 12.92
CA VAL A 663 9.18 7.48 11.78
C VAL A 663 10.61 8.04 11.91
N ILE A 664 10.97 8.52 13.11
CA ILE A 664 12.30 9.08 13.38
C ILE A 664 13.38 7.99 13.24
N VAL A 665 13.14 6.79 13.77
CA VAL A 665 14.09 5.67 13.63
C VAL A 665 14.31 5.32 12.17
N LEU A 666 13.24 5.24 11.36
CA LEU A 666 13.34 5.00 9.93
C LEU A 666 14.10 6.12 9.18
N LEU A 667 13.88 7.39 9.56
CA LEU A 667 14.62 8.52 8.98
C LEU A 667 16.11 8.49 9.33
N LEU A 668 16.46 8.13 10.57
CA LEU A 668 17.86 8.02 11.02
C LEU A 668 18.61 6.89 10.30
N MET A 669 17.91 5.83 9.90
CA MET A 669 18.51 4.75 9.09
C MET A 669 18.73 5.16 7.63
N ASN A 670 18.30 6.36 7.24
CA ASN A 670 18.49 6.96 5.90
C ASN A 670 18.08 6.01 4.75
N THR A 671 16.98 5.29 4.93
CA THR A 671 16.47 4.34 3.94
C THR A 671 15.87 5.10 2.76
N LYS A 672 16.50 5.01 1.60
CA LYS A 672 15.97 5.58 0.35
C LYS A 672 14.66 4.88 -0.05
N GLY A 673 13.86 5.54 -0.87
CA GLY A 673 12.57 5.02 -1.33
C GLY A 673 11.41 5.20 -0.34
N VAL A 674 11.70 5.48 0.96
CA VAL A 674 10.68 5.79 1.98
C VAL A 674 10.95 7.10 2.71
N LYS A 675 11.99 7.84 2.33
CA LYS A 675 12.38 9.10 3.00
C LYS A 675 11.28 10.15 2.88
N GLU A 676 10.77 10.37 1.68
CA GLU A 676 9.72 11.36 1.39
C GLU A 676 8.44 11.00 2.15
N PHE A 677 8.08 9.72 2.19
CA PHE A 677 6.97 9.21 3.00
C PHE A 677 7.18 9.53 4.49
N ASN A 678 8.34 9.16 5.03
CA ASN A 678 8.65 9.37 6.45
C ASN A 678 8.67 10.85 6.82
N LEU A 679 9.20 11.73 5.96
CA LEU A 679 9.16 13.18 6.17
C LEU A 679 7.72 13.71 6.11
N THR A 680 6.91 13.20 5.20
CA THR A 680 5.47 13.53 5.14
C THR A 680 4.80 13.20 6.45
N ILE A 681 4.97 11.97 6.94
CA ILE A 681 4.38 11.53 8.21
C ILE A 681 4.94 12.35 9.40
N LEU A 682 6.24 12.63 9.43
CA LEU A 682 6.86 13.45 10.49
C LEU A 682 6.21 14.83 10.62
N PHE A 683 6.09 15.53 9.50
CA PHE A 683 5.46 16.85 9.48
C PHE A 683 3.97 16.77 9.77
N GLY A 684 3.26 15.88 9.10
CA GLY A 684 1.82 15.72 9.25
C GLY A 684 1.40 15.29 10.64
N LEU A 685 2.08 14.33 11.28
CA LEU A 685 1.79 13.92 12.65
C LEU A 685 2.12 15.04 13.67
N THR A 686 3.23 15.74 13.46
CA THR A 686 3.62 16.83 14.34
C THR A 686 2.57 17.93 14.32
N PHE A 687 2.23 18.44 13.12
CA PHE A 687 1.22 19.49 12.99
C PHE A 687 -0.19 18.99 13.27
N GLY A 688 -0.54 17.75 12.91
CA GLY A 688 -1.83 17.13 13.23
C GLY A 688 -2.08 16.98 14.74
N THR A 689 -1.02 16.73 15.52
CA THR A 689 -1.12 16.75 16.99
C THR A 689 -1.41 18.14 17.51
N PHE A 690 -0.76 19.18 16.97
CA PHE A 690 -1.03 20.55 17.37
C PHE A 690 -2.39 21.05 16.90
N SER A 691 -2.80 20.74 15.67
CA SER A 691 -4.08 21.17 15.13
C SER A 691 -5.26 20.56 15.87
N SER A 692 -5.19 19.26 16.20
CA SER A 692 -6.24 18.56 16.95
C SER A 692 -6.42 19.08 18.39
N LEU A 693 -5.34 19.57 19.03
CA LEU A 693 -5.38 20.08 20.40
C LEU A 693 -5.70 21.57 20.46
N PHE A 694 -5.26 22.36 19.49
CA PHE A 694 -5.29 23.82 19.59
C PHE A 694 -6.08 24.50 18.48
N ILE A 695 -6.08 24.00 17.24
CA ILE A 695 -6.74 24.67 16.11
C ILE A 695 -8.20 24.25 15.99
N ALA A 696 -8.45 22.95 15.83
CA ALA A 696 -9.82 22.45 15.63
C ALA A 696 -10.75 22.77 16.82
N PRO A 697 -10.36 22.58 18.11
CA PRO A 697 -11.18 22.98 19.26
C PRO A 697 -11.42 24.49 19.35
N TYR A 698 -10.43 25.31 18.96
CA TYR A 698 -10.59 26.77 18.94
C TYR A 698 -11.59 27.22 17.88
N ILE A 699 -11.54 26.62 16.67
CA ILE A 699 -12.49 26.90 15.60
C ILE A 699 -13.89 26.46 16.03
N TRP A 700 -14.03 25.26 16.58
CA TRP A 700 -15.29 24.76 17.12
C TRP A 700 -15.88 25.70 18.17
N GLN A 701 -15.07 26.13 19.12
CA GLN A 701 -15.47 27.10 20.14
C GLN A 701 -16.06 28.38 19.52
N LYS A 702 -15.39 28.93 18.49
CA LYS A 702 -15.86 30.13 17.79
C LYS A 702 -17.18 29.91 17.08
N LEU A 703 -17.31 28.77 16.41
CA LEU A 703 -18.55 28.42 15.70
C LEU A 703 -19.71 28.19 16.68
N GLU A 704 -19.47 27.54 17.81
CA GLU A 704 -20.52 27.26 18.79
C GLU A 704 -20.96 28.54 19.53
N ILE A 705 -20.01 29.44 19.85
CA ILE A 705 -20.34 30.77 20.41
C ILE A 705 -21.13 31.61 19.40
N HIS A 706 -20.77 31.56 18.10
CA HIS A 706 -21.51 32.24 17.05
C HIS A 706 -22.95 31.73 16.94
N LYS A 707 -23.11 30.38 16.96
CA LYS A 707 -24.44 29.73 16.96
C LYS A 707 -25.27 30.11 18.19
N LEU A 708 -24.64 30.25 19.35
CA LEU A 708 -25.29 30.67 20.58
C LEU A 708 -25.81 32.11 20.47
N LYS A 709 -25.04 33.03 19.82
CA LYS A 709 -25.41 34.44 19.63
C LYS A 709 -26.45 34.64 18.52
N HIS A 710 -26.52 33.72 17.56
CA HIS A 710 -27.43 33.76 16.42
C HIS A 710 -28.21 32.44 16.34
N PRO A 711 -29.16 32.19 17.27
CA PRO A 711 -29.97 30.99 17.22
C PRO A 711 -30.75 30.95 15.91
N LYS A 712 -30.64 29.87 15.13
CA LYS A 712 -31.56 29.67 14.00
C LYS A 712 -32.97 29.69 14.56
N LYS A 713 -33.86 30.55 14.01
CA LYS A 713 -35.29 30.48 14.28
C LYS A 713 -35.71 29.04 14.03
N GLU A 714 -36.19 28.36 15.10
CA GLU A 714 -36.85 27.07 14.92
C GLU A 714 -37.94 27.29 13.86
N LYS A 715 -37.92 26.51 12.79
CA LYS A 715 -39.14 26.35 11.97
C LYS A 715 -40.18 25.89 12.99
N LYS A 716 -41.13 26.77 13.31
CA LYS A 716 -42.35 26.31 13.98
C LYS A 716 -42.84 25.14 13.14
N GLU A 717 -42.87 23.94 13.74
CA GLU A 717 -43.71 22.89 13.20
C GLU A 717 -45.08 23.55 13.04
N ASP A 718 -45.55 23.59 11.82
CA ASP A 718 -46.89 23.98 11.48
C ASP A 718 -47.75 22.90 12.12
N ASN A 719 -48.08 23.12 13.38
CA ASN A 719 -49.13 22.37 14.04
C ASN A 719 -50.36 22.72 13.22
N GLY A 720 -50.77 21.81 12.37
CA GLY A 720 -51.96 21.92 11.55
C GLY A 720 -53.10 22.54 12.34
N PRO A 721 -54.11 23.15 11.69
CA PRO A 721 -55.09 23.99 12.34
C PRO A 721 -55.62 23.37 13.61
N GLU A 722 -55.47 24.08 14.76
CA GLU A 722 -56.02 23.64 16.04
C GLU A 722 -57.49 23.22 15.79
N GLU A 723 -57.78 21.95 15.97
CA GLU A 723 -59.15 21.45 16.01
C GLU A 723 -59.91 22.27 17.06
N LYS A 724 -60.72 23.20 16.61
CA LYS A 724 -61.62 23.96 17.46
C LYS A 724 -62.63 22.94 18.02
N LEU A 725 -62.43 22.57 19.27
CA LEU A 725 -63.41 21.80 20.03
C LEU A 725 -64.74 22.50 20.01
N ILE A 726 -65.67 22.04 19.18
CA ILE A 726 -67.07 22.50 19.18
C ILE A 726 -67.71 21.91 20.43
N LYS A 727 -67.96 22.76 21.45
CA LYS A 727 -68.71 22.38 22.64
C LYS A 727 -70.06 21.79 22.22
N GLY A 728 -70.25 20.50 22.44
CA GLY A 728 -71.54 19.83 22.27
C GLY A 728 -71.58 18.62 21.33
N ILE A 729 -70.45 18.17 20.75
CA ILE A 729 -70.40 16.93 19.98
C ILE A 729 -69.30 16.07 20.58
N ASN A 730 -69.63 15.41 21.68
CA ASN A 730 -69.07 14.21 22.30
C ASN A 730 -69.44 14.30 23.82
N ALA A 731 -70.64 13.96 24.14
CA ALA A 731 -71.04 13.50 25.47
C ALA A 731 -71.27 12.00 25.39
#